data_e8ea81c303010c6b8b77afcbb66aa258
#
_entry.id   e8ea81c303010c6b8b77afcbb66aa258
#
_cell.length_a   1.000
_cell.length_b   1.000
_cell.length_c   1.000
_cell.angle_alpha   90.00
_cell.angle_beta   90.00
_cell.angle_gamma   90.00
#
_symmetry.space_group_name_H-M   'P 1'
#
loop_
_entity.id
_entity.type
_entity.pdbx_description
1 polymer ?
#
loop_
_entity_poly.entity_id
_entity_poly.type
_entity_poly.pdbx_seq_one_letter_code
_entity_poly.pdbx_strand_id
1 'polypeptide(L)'
;MSRTKEGAPKSASGTACPVARKARKKARSKEIPISVGAALVALGVVYGDLGTSPVYMTKAVVSGQGGLAGMNEMAVLGMLSLVIWTLTLITTVKYVLIAMKADNHGEGGIFSLYSMVRKYFKFLVIPAMLGGAAFLADSILTPAVAITSAVEGLRTIPGLGDTVFAPQTTLVIISLVIIGVLFFFQQAGTTSIGKLFGPVMTAWFLFIAVSGIWNMAGDLSVLRAFNPVYGLRFLFSPENKAGLAVLGSVFLTITGAEALYSDMGHVGRGNIYVTWPIVKVSLILNYLGQGAWLIANQGNAALYTDPDLNPFFQMLAPELRPFAVIFGVAAGVIASQALITGAFTLVSEAARLSWMPRMRIFYPSETKGQLYIPFVNVFLWVGTTAVILFFQTSHNMEAAYGLALTVTMLSTTMLLTVYLLKVRRKPVLAVIFASFFGLMELCFFASSCTKFFHGGYVTVFMALGLLVVMLSWSAGTKVERSQRQRMDIKTLLPSFERIAQDDSIPLMAENLIYLTSDNEMGRIDRDIVYSVFANRPHRAHAYWVVNIVVSNEPYTREYSVDSFGTHCFFRVRIRLGYKVNQHIRAFMRQIMHDMVQTGDLDPQLSPYPDFDGRDVGDTRFVLLHKVLTHESAVPPRARLAIKIKYTIRKYVGSPIQWYGLESTAPIVEVMPLFVKLVDFEPLNRVRLRGQVLSKQAEEYLAKSRNSSYYREVQRQIEHNLKWPYCVPAKSGVVTDSAGKVAGKAGTIPGATGAMVHTEEQRAALDKAPEATAGADGQGQPLEQ
;
A
#
# COMPACT_ATOMS: atom_id res chain seq x y z
N MET A 1 -50.38 -35.99 37.33
CA MET A 1 -49.61 -36.33 36.13
C MET A 1 -48.49 -35.32 36.00
N SER A 2 -47.32 -35.72 36.42
CA SER A 2 -46.12 -34.93 36.54
C SER A 2 -45.37 -34.87 35.20
N ARG A 3 -45.00 -33.67 34.74
CA ARG A 3 -44.05 -33.44 33.64
C ARG A 3 -42.71 -33.05 34.26
N THR A 4 -41.77 -33.97 34.23
CA THR A 4 -40.34 -33.77 34.54
C THR A 4 -39.73 -32.78 33.56
N LYS A 5 -39.08 -31.72 34.10
CA LYS A 5 -38.21 -30.78 33.35
C LYS A 5 -36.83 -31.41 33.31
N GLU A 6 -36.38 -31.83 32.14
CA GLU A 6 -34.98 -32.16 31.86
C GLU A 6 -34.15 -30.87 31.78
N GLY A 7 -33.09 -30.86 32.58
CA GLY A 7 -32.17 -29.74 32.70
C GLY A 7 -31.17 -29.69 31.53
N ALA A 8 -31.03 -28.52 30.89
CA ALA A 8 -30.00 -28.22 29.94
C ALA A 8 -28.63 -28.19 30.61
N PRO A 9 -27.55 -28.70 29.99
CA PRO A 9 -26.23 -28.71 30.60
C PRO A 9 -25.64 -27.30 30.68
N LYS A 10 -25.22 -26.90 31.87
CA LYS A 10 -24.47 -25.67 32.13
C LYS A 10 -23.16 -25.71 31.33
N SER A 11 -22.94 -24.70 30.45
CA SER A 11 -21.68 -24.48 29.76
C SER A 11 -20.54 -24.31 30.74
N ALA A 12 -19.58 -25.22 30.71
CA ALA A 12 -18.35 -25.15 31.47
C ALA A 12 -17.59 -23.86 31.09
N SER A 13 -17.39 -22.97 32.07
CA SER A 13 -16.49 -21.83 31.95
C SER A 13 -15.05 -22.37 31.77
N GLY A 14 -14.59 -22.40 30.53
CA GLY A 14 -13.26 -22.83 30.17
C GLY A 14 -12.20 -21.92 30.79
N THR A 15 -11.57 -22.39 31.86
CA THR A 15 -10.32 -21.86 32.37
C THR A 15 -9.26 -22.01 31.28
N ALA A 16 -8.93 -20.90 30.62
CA ALA A 16 -7.91 -20.85 29.59
C ALA A 16 -6.57 -21.38 30.19
N CYS A 17 -6.00 -22.37 29.52
CA CYS A 17 -4.75 -23.02 29.87
C CYS A 17 -3.66 -21.99 30.26
N PRO A 18 -2.93 -22.15 31.39
CA PRO A 18 -1.91 -21.20 31.82
C PRO A 18 -0.83 -20.92 30.79
N VAL A 19 -0.58 -21.86 29.86
CA VAL A 19 0.35 -21.72 28.73
C VAL A 19 -0.18 -20.70 27.72
N ALA A 20 -1.48 -20.72 27.44
CA ALA A 20 -2.13 -19.73 26.55
C ALA A 20 -2.13 -18.32 27.17
N ARG A 21 -2.22 -18.22 28.50
CA ARG A 21 -2.16 -16.94 29.23
C ARG A 21 -0.73 -16.39 29.30
N LYS A 22 0.29 -17.25 29.42
CA LYS A 22 1.72 -16.88 29.30
C LYS A 22 2.10 -16.51 27.87
N ALA A 23 1.61 -17.24 26.85
CA ALA A 23 1.79 -16.91 25.46
C ALA A 23 1.09 -15.60 25.09
N ARG A 24 -0.11 -15.34 25.60
CA ARG A 24 -0.82 -14.06 25.41
C ARG A 24 -0.16 -12.88 26.13
N LYS A 25 0.52 -13.12 27.28
CA LYS A 25 1.37 -12.11 27.93
C LYS A 25 2.69 -11.87 27.20
N LYS A 26 3.27 -12.90 26.55
CA LYS A 26 4.50 -12.81 25.75
C LYS A 26 4.23 -12.20 24.35
N ALA A 27 2.98 -12.32 23.86
CA ALA A 27 2.50 -11.70 22.62
C ALA A 27 1.98 -10.27 22.80
N ARG A 28 1.91 -9.72 24.01
CA ARG A 28 1.93 -8.27 24.20
C ARG A 28 3.30 -7.82 23.70
N SER A 29 3.32 -7.20 22.52
CA SER A 29 4.49 -6.55 21.94
C SER A 29 5.33 -5.94 23.06
N LYS A 30 6.62 -6.23 23.10
CA LYS A 30 7.54 -5.54 24.01
C LYS A 30 7.39 -4.06 23.68
N GLU A 31 6.67 -3.31 24.51
CA GLU A 31 6.65 -1.85 24.39
C GLU A 31 8.11 -1.41 24.44
N ILE A 32 8.52 -0.57 23.51
CA ILE A 32 9.88 -0.04 23.47
C ILE A 32 10.11 0.67 24.81
N PRO A 33 11.12 0.28 25.58
CA PRO A 33 11.32 0.84 26.92
C PRO A 33 11.64 2.33 26.81
N ILE A 34 11.20 3.09 27.79
CA ILE A 34 11.56 4.50 27.93
C ILE A 34 13.06 4.55 28.27
N SER A 35 13.83 5.15 27.39
CA SER A 35 15.27 5.34 27.58
C SER A 35 15.74 6.63 26.91
N VAL A 36 16.84 7.18 27.38
CA VAL A 36 17.44 8.39 26.79
C VAL A 36 17.75 8.19 25.31
N GLY A 37 18.29 7.01 24.93
CA GLY A 37 18.57 6.68 23.54
C GLY A 37 17.31 6.62 22.69
N ALA A 38 16.22 6.00 23.19
CA ALA A 38 14.94 5.94 22.47
C ALA A 38 14.25 7.32 22.41
N ALA A 39 14.40 8.15 23.44
CA ALA A 39 13.92 9.53 23.43
C ALA A 39 14.67 10.39 22.39
N LEU A 40 16.00 10.25 22.27
CA LEU A 40 16.78 10.91 21.23
C LEU A 40 16.36 10.46 19.82
N VAL A 41 16.13 9.16 19.63
CA VAL A 41 15.61 8.65 18.35
C VAL A 41 14.21 9.22 18.07
N ALA A 42 13.35 9.34 19.10
CA ALA A 42 12.04 9.96 18.95
C ALA A 42 12.15 11.44 18.52
N LEU A 43 13.06 12.21 19.13
CA LEU A 43 13.33 13.60 18.74
C LEU A 43 13.75 13.71 17.26
N GLY A 44 14.59 12.79 16.80
CA GLY A 44 15.10 12.78 15.43
C GLY A 44 14.08 12.33 14.38
N VAL A 45 13.27 11.33 14.67
CA VAL A 45 12.42 10.69 13.67
C VAL A 45 11.02 11.27 13.63
N VAL A 46 10.44 11.62 14.79
CA VAL A 46 9.00 11.91 14.88
C VAL A 46 8.67 13.39 14.71
N TYR A 47 9.57 14.28 15.14
CA TYR A 47 9.28 15.72 15.22
C TYR A 47 9.95 16.56 14.14
N GLY A 48 10.51 15.94 13.11
CA GLY A 48 11.18 16.67 12.02
C GLY A 48 10.26 17.70 11.36
N ASP A 49 9.10 17.29 10.93
CA ASP A 49 8.13 18.14 10.23
C ASP A 49 7.55 19.24 11.15
N LEU A 50 7.16 18.88 12.38
CA LEU A 50 6.75 19.88 13.39
C LEU A 50 7.88 20.88 13.70
N GLY A 51 9.14 20.42 13.69
CA GLY A 51 10.31 21.24 13.98
C GLY A 51 10.68 22.25 12.88
N THR A 52 10.31 21.99 11.64
CA THR A 52 10.58 22.88 10.51
C THR A 52 9.48 23.95 10.30
N SER A 53 8.30 23.76 10.88
CA SER A 53 7.17 24.69 10.75
C SER A 53 7.49 26.15 11.09
N PRO A 54 8.34 26.49 12.10
CA PRO A 54 8.71 27.88 12.40
C PRO A 54 9.39 28.60 11.25
N VAL A 55 10.03 27.90 10.34
CA VAL A 55 10.78 28.48 9.21
C VAL A 55 9.85 29.13 8.17
N TYR A 56 8.63 28.60 8.00
CA TYR A 56 7.73 29.03 6.93
C TYR A 56 6.37 29.54 7.42
N MET A 57 5.87 29.11 8.59
CA MET A 57 4.50 29.43 9.03
C MET A 57 4.31 30.92 9.28
N THR A 58 5.21 31.56 10.03
CA THR A 58 5.08 33.00 10.33
C THR A 58 5.18 33.85 9.06
N LYS A 59 6.09 33.47 8.12
CA LYS A 59 6.17 34.06 6.79
C LYS A 59 4.82 33.96 6.07
N ALA A 60 4.16 32.79 6.10
CA ALA A 60 2.87 32.57 5.46
C ALA A 60 1.74 33.45 6.06
N VAL A 61 1.73 33.63 7.37
CA VAL A 61 0.74 34.53 8.01
C VAL A 61 1.01 36.00 7.67
N VAL A 62 2.26 36.43 7.79
CA VAL A 62 2.67 37.81 7.48
C VAL A 62 2.34 38.15 6.04
N SER A 63 2.70 37.32 5.09
CA SER A 63 2.38 37.48 3.67
C SER A 63 0.87 37.53 3.42
N GLY A 64 0.10 36.66 4.08
CA GLY A 64 -1.38 36.65 3.98
C GLY A 64 -2.04 37.93 4.55
N GLN A 65 -1.39 38.61 5.50
CA GLN A 65 -1.86 39.89 6.08
C GLN A 65 -1.44 41.11 5.24
N GLY A 66 -0.72 40.92 4.15
CA GLY A 66 -0.23 42.02 3.30
C GLY A 66 1.13 42.55 3.74
N GLY A 67 2.00 41.70 4.26
CA GLY A 67 3.34 42.01 4.72
C GLY A 67 3.37 42.57 6.15
N LEU A 68 4.54 43.10 6.54
CA LEU A 68 4.73 43.69 7.89
C LEU A 68 3.78 44.85 8.19
N ALA A 69 3.39 45.62 7.19
CA ALA A 69 2.42 46.73 7.32
C ALA A 69 1.03 46.28 7.79
N GLY A 70 0.69 45.01 7.60
CA GLY A 70 -0.57 44.40 8.09
C GLY A 70 -0.48 43.78 9.49
N MET A 71 0.71 43.75 10.10
CA MET A 71 0.97 43.08 11.37
C MET A 71 1.12 44.09 12.51
N ASN A 72 -0.02 44.62 13.00
CA ASN A 72 -0.03 45.42 14.24
C ASN A 72 0.11 44.49 15.48
N GLU A 73 0.33 45.09 16.67
CA GLU A 73 0.49 44.33 17.94
C GLU A 73 -0.66 43.34 18.18
N MET A 74 -1.93 43.76 17.91
CA MET A 74 -3.10 42.92 18.09
C MET A 74 -3.07 41.71 17.09
N ALA A 75 -2.67 41.92 15.85
CA ALA A 75 -2.56 40.87 14.85
C ALA A 75 -1.46 39.86 15.20
N VAL A 76 -0.31 40.35 15.71
CA VAL A 76 0.79 39.46 16.18
C VAL A 76 0.34 38.63 17.38
N LEU A 77 -0.25 39.29 18.43
CA LEU A 77 -0.74 38.56 19.61
C LEU A 77 -1.84 37.55 19.24
N GLY A 78 -2.74 37.94 18.32
CA GLY A 78 -3.79 37.06 17.82
C GLY A 78 -3.24 35.84 17.06
N MET A 79 -2.28 36.03 16.14
CA MET A 79 -1.58 34.99 15.45
C MET A 79 -0.90 34.01 16.42
N LEU A 80 -0.10 34.56 17.37
CA LEU A 80 0.59 33.72 18.36
C LEU A 80 -0.37 32.91 19.23
N SER A 81 -1.48 33.54 19.65
CA SER A 81 -2.53 32.86 20.41
C SER A 81 -3.15 31.71 19.61
N LEU A 82 -3.49 31.91 18.34
CA LEU A 82 -4.00 30.86 17.47
C LEU A 82 -3.00 29.72 17.34
N VAL A 83 -1.70 30.00 17.14
CA VAL A 83 -0.61 29.03 17.06
C VAL A 83 -0.51 28.20 18.33
N ILE A 84 -0.41 28.80 19.50
CA ILE A 84 -0.26 28.16 20.80
C ILE A 84 -1.44 27.22 21.07
N TRP A 85 -2.66 27.68 20.81
CA TRP A 85 -3.86 26.87 21.07
C TRP A 85 -4.09 25.80 20.04
N THR A 86 -3.72 26.00 18.77
CA THR A 86 -3.76 24.95 17.72
C THR A 86 -2.79 23.83 18.05
N LEU A 87 -1.53 24.13 18.40
CA LEU A 87 -0.56 23.13 18.88
C LEU A 87 -1.07 22.40 20.13
N THR A 88 -1.71 23.11 21.04
CA THR A 88 -2.22 22.52 22.27
C THR A 88 -3.41 21.61 22.03
N LEU A 89 -4.41 22.06 21.29
CA LEU A 89 -5.64 21.30 21.09
C LEU A 89 -5.44 20.15 20.10
N ILE A 90 -4.87 20.42 18.94
CA ILE A 90 -4.73 19.39 17.91
C ILE A 90 -3.57 18.46 18.23
N THR A 91 -2.34 18.95 18.33
CA THR A 91 -1.20 18.05 18.48
C THR A 91 -1.17 17.41 19.86
N THR A 92 -1.33 18.21 20.95
CA THR A 92 -1.24 17.64 22.30
C THR A 92 -2.49 16.84 22.66
N VAL A 93 -3.70 17.46 22.62
CA VAL A 93 -4.90 16.80 23.14
C VAL A 93 -5.40 15.74 22.17
N LYS A 94 -5.61 16.06 20.89
CA LYS A 94 -6.15 15.10 19.91
C LYS A 94 -5.16 13.99 19.63
N TYR A 95 -3.92 14.32 19.21
CA TYR A 95 -2.98 13.28 18.75
C TYR A 95 -2.24 12.62 19.92
N VAL A 96 -1.51 13.39 20.74
CA VAL A 96 -0.66 12.79 21.80
C VAL A 96 -1.49 12.15 22.90
N LEU A 97 -2.55 12.79 23.42
CA LEU A 97 -3.31 12.25 24.56
C LEU A 97 -4.42 11.28 24.16
N ILE A 98 -5.05 11.44 22.99
CA ILE A 98 -6.20 10.62 22.58
C ILE A 98 -5.83 9.61 21.48
N ALA A 99 -5.34 10.06 20.31
CA ALA A 99 -5.10 9.20 19.15
C ALA A 99 -4.04 8.12 19.42
N MET A 100 -2.96 8.44 20.11
CA MET A 100 -1.92 7.48 20.47
C MET A 100 -2.39 6.31 21.35
N LYS A 101 -3.58 6.41 21.99
CA LYS A 101 -4.21 5.30 22.69
C LYS A 101 -4.93 4.33 21.77
N ALA A 102 -5.09 4.68 20.50
CA ALA A 102 -5.69 3.86 19.45
C ALA A 102 -4.58 3.22 18.62
N ASP A 103 -3.86 2.27 19.20
CA ASP A 103 -2.81 1.50 18.57
C ASP A 103 -3.27 0.09 18.18
N ASN A 104 -2.79 -0.41 17.07
CA ASN A 104 -2.98 -1.78 16.61
C ASN A 104 -1.65 -2.52 16.66
N HIS A 105 -1.41 -3.30 17.72
CA HIS A 105 -0.13 -3.99 17.98
C HIS A 105 1.08 -3.04 18.03
N GLY A 106 0.89 -1.84 18.57
CA GLY A 106 1.91 -0.81 18.64
C GLY A 106 2.03 0.07 17.39
N GLU A 107 1.35 -0.24 16.30
CA GLU A 107 1.33 0.57 15.08
C GLU A 107 0.19 1.60 15.14
N GLY A 108 0.46 2.85 14.78
CA GLY A 108 -0.50 3.95 14.64
C GLY A 108 -0.86 4.26 13.19
N GLY A 109 -1.41 5.43 12.94
CA GLY A 109 -1.76 5.91 11.61
C GLY A 109 -3.16 5.51 11.14
N ILE A 110 -3.59 6.14 10.03
CA ILE A 110 -4.98 6.08 9.55
C ILE A 110 -5.43 4.67 9.16
N PHE A 111 -4.57 3.85 8.50
CA PHE A 111 -4.96 2.50 8.08
C PHE A 111 -4.93 1.51 9.23
N SER A 112 -4.02 1.68 10.17
CA SER A 112 -3.99 0.93 11.41
C SER A 112 -5.28 1.18 12.22
N LEU A 113 -5.68 2.44 12.35
CA LEU A 113 -6.94 2.85 12.99
C LEU A 113 -8.16 2.26 12.25
N TYR A 114 -8.20 2.35 10.91
CA TYR A 114 -9.25 1.72 10.11
C TYR A 114 -9.34 0.21 10.34
N SER A 115 -8.23 -0.50 10.44
CA SER A 115 -8.21 -1.94 10.65
C SER A 115 -8.96 -2.36 11.94
N MET A 116 -8.93 -1.53 12.98
CA MET A 116 -9.63 -1.75 14.24
C MET A 116 -11.13 -1.50 14.16
N VAL A 117 -11.56 -0.55 13.30
CA VAL A 117 -12.97 -0.11 13.23
C VAL A 117 -13.75 -0.66 12.04
N ARG A 118 -13.10 -1.22 11.01
CA ARG A 118 -13.69 -1.69 9.75
C ARG A 118 -14.86 -2.67 9.91
N LYS A 119 -14.88 -3.43 11.01
CA LYS A 119 -15.93 -4.44 11.28
C LYS A 119 -17.26 -3.81 11.66
N TYR A 120 -17.30 -2.55 12.11
CA TYR A 120 -18.51 -1.91 12.59
C TYR A 120 -19.32 -1.25 11.48
N PHE A 121 -18.65 -0.54 10.57
CA PHE A 121 -19.34 0.18 9.48
C PHE A 121 -18.57 0.04 8.17
N LYS A 122 -19.25 -0.41 7.11
CA LYS A 122 -18.63 -0.63 5.78
C LYS A 122 -18.22 0.68 5.09
N PHE A 123 -18.91 1.80 5.35
CA PHE A 123 -18.65 3.09 4.71
C PHE A 123 -17.33 3.72 5.15
N LEU A 124 -16.76 3.31 6.29
CA LEU A 124 -15.49 3.82 6.80
C LEU A 124 -14.29 3.55 5.87
N VAL A 125 -14.46 2.70 4.88
CA VAL A 125 -13.44 2.48 3.84
C VAL A 125 -13.17 3.75 3.03
N ILE A 126 -14.21 4.58 2.78
CA ILE A 126 -14.08 5.80 1.98
C ILE A 126 -13.19 6.85 2.68
N PRO A 127 -13.52 7.31 3.91
CA PRO A 127 -12.67 8.27 4.61
C PRO A 127 -11.26 7.70 4.90
N ALA A 128 -11.12 6.40 5.14
CA ALA A 128 -9.80 5.80 5.33
C ALA A 128 -8.95 5.87 4.04
N MET A 129 -9.52 5.52 2.88
CA MET A 129 -8.81 5.62 1.60
C MET A 129 -8.51 7.08 1.23
N LEU A 130 -9.48 7.98 1.45
CA LEU A 130 -9.32 9.41 1.15
C LEU A 130 -8.21 10.02 2.00
N GLY A 131 -8.23 9.79 3.32
CA GLY A 131 -7.19 10.29 4.21
C GLY A 131 -5.82 9.66 3.94
N GLY A 132 -5.76 8.38 3.59
CA GLY A 132 -4.51 7.73 3.19
C GLY A 132 -3.96 8.26 1.86
N ALA A 133 -4.81 8.53 0.88
CA ALA A 133 -4.41 9.16 -0.39
C ALA A 133 -3.92 10.59 -0.19
N ALA A 134 -4.59 11.35 0.68
CA ALA A 134 -4.19 12.70 1.06
C ALA A 134 -2.85 12.71 1.82
N PHE A 135 -2.60 11.76 2.73
CA PHE A 135 -1.32 11.61 3.42
C PHE A 135 -0.17 11.27 2.45
N LEU A 136 -0.43 10.42 1.44
CA LEU A 136 0.58 10.13 0.41
C LEU A 136 0.88 11.35 -0.48
N ALA A 137 -0.13 12.18 -0.79
CA ALA A 137 0.06 13.44 -1.49
C ALA A 137 0.88 14.43 -0.65
N ASP A 138 0.62 14.48 0.65
CA ASP A 138 1.39 15.25 1.63
C ASP A 138 2.86 14.80 1.68
N SER A 139 3.12 13.50 1.63
CA SER A 139 4.49 12.96 1.61
C SER A 139 5.31 13.36 0.36
N ILE A 140 4.66 13.88 -0.69
CA ILE A 140 5.32 14.49 -1.87
C ILE A 140 5.59 15.97 -1.61
N LEU A 141 4.65 16.68 -0.98
CA LEU A 141 4.72 18.13 -0.79
C LEU A 141 5.66 18.55 0.33
N THR A 142 5.63 17.86 1.47
CA THR A 142 6.42 18.23 2.64
C THR A 142 7.93 18.31 2.37
N PRO A 143 8.56 17.35 1.68
CA PRO A 143 9.98 17.48 1.33
C PRO A 143 10.25 18.72 0.45
N ALA A 144 9.34 19.04 -0.46
CA ALA A 144 9.46 20.22 -1.32
C ALA A 144 9.42 21.50 -0.50
N VAL A 145 8.38 21.67 0.36
CA VAL A 145 8.20 22.88 1.18
C VAL A 145 9.32 23.04 2.19
N ALA A 146 9.62 21.99 2.97
CA ALA A 146 10.59 22.09 4.06
C ALA A 146 12.02 22.39 3.57
N ILE A 147 12.45 21.80 2.46
CA ILE A 147 13.78 22.04 1.90
C ILE A 147 13.82 23.38 1.19
N THR A 148 12.83 23.72 0.34
CA THR A 148 12.82 24.99 -0.37
C THR A 148 12.75 26.18 0.57
N SER A 149 11.91 26.13 1.62
CA SER A 149 11.80 27.23 2.59
C SER A 149 13.09 27.43 3.38
N ALA A 150 13.83 26.37 3.72
CA ALA A 150 15.11 26.48 4.36
C ALA A 150 16.19 27.02 3.40
N VAL A 151 16.18 26.61 2.14
CA VAL A 151 17.11 27.10 1.08
C VAL A 151 16.83 28.55 0.74
N GLU A 152 15.56 29.01 0.74
CA GLU A 152 15.20 30.44 0.56
C GLU A 152 15.85 31.32 1.63
N GLY A 153 16.14 30.79 2.82
CA GLY A 153 16.91 31.51 3.85
C GLY A 153 18.28 31.98 3.41
N LEU A 154 18.87 31.41 2.35
CA LEU A 154 20.15 31.87 1.76
C LEU A 154 20.06 33.30 1.27
N ARG A 155 18.90 33.80 0.87
CA ARG A 155 18.69 35.21 0.47
C ARG A 155 18.88 36.19 1.61
N THR A 156 18.70 35.74 2.85
CA THR A 156 18.86 36.61 4.03
C THR A 156 20.30 36.81 4.48
N ILE A 157 21.29 36.14 3.81
CA ILE A 157 22.70 36.22 4.13
C ILE A 157 23.31 37.47 3.48
N PRO A 158 23.86 38.43 4.27
CA PRO A 158 24.44 39.64 3.73
C PRO A 158 25.54 39.36 2.71
N GLY A 159 25.52 40.09 1.59
CA GLY A 159 26.56 40.02 0.53
C GLY A 159 26.44 38.83 -0.42
N LEU A 160 25.92 37.70 0.02
CA LEU A 160 25.69 36.52 -0.82
C LEU A 160 24.23 36.44 -1.30
N GLY A 161 23.30 36.91 -0.47
CA GLY A 161 21.87 36.89 -0.79
C GLY A 161 21.53 37.69 -2.04
N ASP A 162 22.08 38.89 -2.16
CA ASP A 162 21.79 39.81 -3.27
C ASP A 162 22.58 39.49 -4.56
N THR A 163 23.58 38.62 -4.49
CA THR A 163 24.45 38.29 -5.63
C THR A 163 24.22 36.88 -6.13
N VAL A 164 24.71 35.89 -5.40
CA VAL A 164 24.73 34.48 -5.82
C VAL A 164 23.35 33.84 -5.66
N PHE A 165 22.61 34.20 -4.60
CA PHE A 165 21.33 33.57 -4.25
C PHE A 165 20.10 34.43 -4.63
N ALA A 166 20.28 35.57 -5.28
CA ALA A 166 19.21 36.38 -5.80
C ALA A 166 18.33 35.64 -6.85
N PRO A 167 18.91 34.88 -7.84
CA PRO A 167 18.11 34.20 -8.83
C PRO A 167 17.31 33.02 -8.23
N GLN A 168 16.00 33.00 -8.46
CA GLN A 168 15.15 31.88 -8.01
C GLN A 168 15.62 30.52 -8.56
N THR A 169 16.15 30.51 -9.80
CA THR A 169 16.67 29.30 -10.43
C THR A 169 17.79 28.65 -9.64
N THR A 170 18.67 29.46 -9.01
CA THR A 170 19.77 28.93 -8.16
C THR A 170 19.22 28.19 -6.95
N LEU A 171 18.22 28.74 -6.28
CA LEU A 171 17.58 28.12 -5.11
C LEU A 171 16.81 26.84 -5.50
N VAL A 172 16.14 26.85 -6.65
CA VAL A 172 15.47 25.66 -7.20
C VAL A 172 16.50 24.55 -7.49
N ILE A 173 17.63 24.87 -8.13
CA ILE A 173 18.69 23.88 -8.41
C ILE A 173 19.25 23.31 -7.12
N ILE A 174 19.56 24.14 -6.13
CA ILE A 174 20.07 23.69 -4.81
C ILE A 174 19.04 22.74 -4.17
N SER A 175 17.76 23.12 -4.15
CA SER A 175 16.69 22.29 -3.58
C SER A 175 16.58 20.94 -4.30
N LEU A 176 16.66 20.92 -5.63
CA LEU A 176 16.62 19.70 -6.43
C LEU A 176 17.83 18.78 -6.17
N VAL A 177 19.03 19.35 -6.01
CA VAL A 177 20.23 18.58 -5.67
C VAL A 177 20.08 17.93 -4.29
N ILE A 178 19.63 18.69 -3.28
CA ILE A 178 19.42 18.18 -1.92
C ILE A 178 18.40 17.05 -1.92
N ILE A 179 17.27 17.23 -2.63
CA ILE A 179 16.22 16.21 -2.77
C ILE A 179 16.74 14.98 -3.53
N GLY A 180 17.47 15.17 -4.62
CA GLY A 180 18.09 14.07 -5.35
C GLY A 180 19.00 13.21 -4.48
N VAL A 181 19.88 13.88 -3.71
CA VAL A 181 20.77 13.22 -2.73
C VAL A 181 19.96 12.49 -1.66
N LEU A 182 18.91 13.12 -1.11
CA LEU A 182 18.05 12.51 -0.08
C LEU A 182 17.42 11.21 -0.58
N PHE A 183 16.77 11.22 -1.74
CA PHE A 183 16.09 10.05 -2.30
C PHE A 183 17.08 8.96 -2.77
N PHE A 184 18.27 9.34 -3.21
CA PHE A 184 19.33 8.39 -3.56
C PHE A 184 19.83 7.62 -2.34
N PHE A 185 20.09 8.29 -1.22
CA PHE A 185 20.55 7.64 0.01
C PHE A 185 19.49 6.82 0.75
N GLN A 186 18.21 6.92 0.38
CA GLN A 186 17.14 6.08 0.95
C GLN A 186 17.41 4.58 0.84
N GLN A 187 18.11 4.14 -0.20
CA GLN A 187 18.44 2.73 -0.43
C GLN A 187 19.36 2.15 0.65
N ALA A 188 20.25 2.98 1.21
CA ALA A 188 21.20 2.57 2.25
C ALA A 188 20.52 2.30 3.61
N GLY A 189 19.25 2.68 3.75
CA GLY A 189 18.45 2.53 4.97
C GLY A 189 18.76 3.61 6.01
N THR A 190 17.76 3.87 6.85
CA THR A 190 17.81 4.95 7.86
C THR A 190 18.59 4.56 9.13
N THR A 191 19.07 3.33 9.24
CA THR A 191 19.63 2.80 10.51
C THR A 191 20.93 3.50 10.92
N SER A 192 21.82 3.75 9.97
CA SER A 192 23.12 4.41 10.26
C SER A 192 22.97 5.93 10.36
N ILE A 193 22.21 6.50 9.44
CA ILE A 193 21.94 7.95 9.36
C ILE A 193 21.01 8.38 10.50
N GLY A 194 20.03 7.54 10.87
CA GLY A 194 19.06 7.81 11.93
C GLY A 194 19.67 8.00 13.33
N LYS A 195 20.86 7.46 13.58
CA LYS A 195 21.59 7.71 14.84
C LYS A 195 22.05 9.17 14.95
N LEU A 196 22.27 9.84 13.83
CA LEU A 196 22.66 11.25 13.79
C LEU A 196 21.43 12.19 13.91
N PHE A 197 20.24 11.73 13.52
CA PHE A 197 19.04 12.53 13.52
C PHE A 197 18.64 13.03 14.93
N GLY A 198 18.79 12.18 15.94
CA GLY A 198 18.48 12.54 17.33
C GLY A 198 19.33 13.73 17.81
N PRO A 199 20.66 13.65 17.80
CA PRO A 199 21.54 14.77 18.16
C PRO A 199 21.30 16.03 17.34
N VAL A 200 21.17 15.93 16.01
CA VAL A 200 20.93 17.09 15.13
C VAL A 200 19.60 17.77 15.48
N MET A 201 18.50 17.01 15.62
CA MET A 201 17.21 17.59 15.96
C MET A 201 17.18 18.13 17.40
N THR A 202 17.93 17.53 18.34
CA THR A 202 18.07 18.08 19.68
C THR A 202 18.77 19.44 19.64
N ALA A 203 19.86 19.55 18.89
CA ALA A 203 20.56 20.81 18.67
C ALA A 203 19.65 21.85 17.97
N TRP A 204 18.85 21.41 16.99
CA TRP A 204 17.87 22.25 16.32
C TRP A 204 16.81 22.80 17.28
N PHE A 205 16.16 21.95 18.10
CA PHE A 205 15.16 22.40 19.08
C PHE A 205 15.77 23.32 20.13
N LEU A 206 16.99 23.09 20.54
CA LEU A 206 17.71 23.99 21.43
C LEU A 206 18.00 25.34 20.76
N PHE A 207 18.47 25.31 19.51
CA PHE A 207 18.74 26.51 18.72
C PHE A 207 17.50 27.38 18.56
N ILE A 208 16.36 26.80 18.13
CA ILE A 208 15.10 27.56 17.97
C ILE A 208 14.55 28.06 19.32
N ALA A 209 14.72 27.32 20.41
CA ALA A 209 14.32 27.76 21.74
C ALA A 209 15.17 28.97 22.22
N VAL A 210 16.49 28.87 22.11
CA VAL A 210 17.43 29.92 22.51
C VAL A 210 17.19 31.20 21.69
N SER A 211 17.08 31.06 20.36
CA SER A 211 16.80 32.23 19.49
C SER A 211 15.47 32.87 19.79
N GLY A 212 14.46 32.07 20.15
CA GLY A 212 13.17 32.54 20.59
C GLY A 212 13.23 33.32 21.91
N ILE A 213 13.91 32.78 22.93
CA ILE A 213 14.10 33.42 24.24
C ILE A 213 14.87 34.76 24.06
N TRP A 214 15.92 34.77 23.24
CA TRP A 214 16.75 35.93 23.00
C TRP A 214 15.90 37.13 22.49
N ASN A 215 15.07 36.89 21.48
CA ASN A 215 14.21 37.93 20.91
C ASN A 215 13.03 38.30 21.84
N MET A 216 12.47 37.31 22.53
CA MET A 216 11.37 37.54 23.49
C MET A 216 11.82 38.35 24.69
N ALA A 217 13.10 38.29 25.10
CA ALA A 217 13.63 39.08 26.22
C ALA A 217 13.53 40.59 26.00
N GLY A 218 13.48 41.03 24.74
CA GLY A 218 13.27 42.44 24.38
C GLY A 218 11.83 42.95 24.57
N ASP A 219 10.82 42.05 24.46
CA ASP A 219 9.41 42.40 24.65
C ASP A 219 8.63 41.21 25.21
N LEU A 220 8.39 41.21 26.50
CA LEU A 220 7.60 40.20 27.21
C LEU A 220 6.08 40.38 27.02
N SER A 221 5.62 41.42 26.33
CA SER A 221 4.18 41.63 26.06
C SER A 221 3.58 40.49 25.25
N VAL A 222 4.39 39.79 24.44
CA VAL A 222 3.98 38.62 23.65
C VAL A 222 3.47 37.43 24.50
N LEU A 223 3.83 37.37 25.79
CA LEU A 223 3.29 36.36 26.71
C LEU A 223 1.76 36.50 26.90
N ARG A 224 1.17 37.65 26.63
CA ARG A 224 -0.29 37.83 26.62
C ARG A 224 -0.99 36.89 25.60
N ALA A 225 -0.28 36.43 24.59
CA ALA A 225 -0.79 35.48 23.60
C ALA A 225 -1.19 34.09 24.17
N PHE A 226 -0.78 33.76 25.40
CA PHE A 226 -1.30 32.54 26.06
C PHE A 226 -2.80 32.61 26.36
N ASN A 227 -3.38 33.80 26.44
CA ASN A 227 -4.81 33.98 26.59
C ASN A 227 -5.50 33.71 25.21
N PRO A 228 -6.40 32.70 25.12
CA PRO A 228 -7.07 32.34 23.86
C PRO A 228 -7.98 33.44 23.31
N VAL A 229 -8.36 34.39 24.15
CA VAL A 229 -9.23 35.54 23.74
C VAL A 229 -8.58 36.37 22.65
N TYR A 230 -7.25 36.54 22.67
CA TYR A 230 -6.55 37.29 21.62
C TYR A 230 -6.70 36.61 20.25
N GLY A 231 -6.57 35.28 20.20
CA GLY A 231 -6.75 34.51 18.95
C GLY A 231 -8.17 34.61 18.40
N LEU A 232 -9.19 34.45 19.28
CA LEU A 232 -10.59 34.57 18.89
C LEU A 232 -10.93 35.99 18.45
N ARG A 233 -10.48 36.99 19.21
CA ARG A 233 -10.71 38.41 18.87
C ARG A 233 -10.07 38.75 17.53
N PHE A 234 -8.83 38.33 17.28
CA PHE A 234 -8.15 38.58 16.01
C PHE A 234 -8.90 37.93 14.84
N LEU A 235 -9.38 36.70 15.00
CA LEU A 235 -10.06 35.96 13.93
C LEU A 235 -11.28 36.72 13.38
N PHE A 236 -12.00 37.45 14.24
CA PHE A 236 -13.21 38.22 13.90
C PHE A 236 -12.97 39.71 13.84
N SER A 237 -11.72 40.16 13.97
CA SER A 237 -11.37 41.59 13.93
C SER A 237 -11.24 42.08 12.49
N PRO A 238 -11.58 43.35 12.21
CA PRO A 238 -11.27 44.04 10.95
C PRO A 238 -9.75 44.11 10.64
N GLU A 239 -8.92 43.98 11.66
CA GLU A 239 -7.45 43.96 11.54
C GLU A 239 -6.94 42.71 10.83
N ASN A 240 -7.72 41.65 10.84
CA ASN A 240 -7.42 40.42 10.11
C ASN A 240 -7.77 40.55 8.62
N LYS A 241 -6.85 41.07 7.83
CA LYS A 241 -7.05 41.27 6.39
C LYS A 241 -7.25 39.95 5.63
N ALA A 242 -6.62 38.86 6.10
CA ALA A 242 -6.79 37.51 5.51
C ALA A 242 -8.13 36.87 5.89
N GLY A 243 -8.87 37.39 6.85
CA GLY A 243 -10.11 36.78 7.34
C GLY A 243 -9.90 35.35 7.82
N LEU A 244 -10.83 34.43 7.48
CA LEU A 244 -10.69 33.01 7.83
C LEU A 244 -9.49 32.33 7.18
N ALA A 245 -8.93 32.87 6.09
CA ALA A 245 -7.78 32.29 5.41
C ALA A 245 -6.51 32.23 6.29
N VAL A 246 -6.42 33.07 7.33
CA VAL A 246 -5.34 33.03 8.32
C VAL A 246 -5.24 31.67 9.01
N LEU A 247 -6.36 30.99 9.25
CA LEU A 247 -6.37 29.65 9.84
C LEU A 247 -5.62 28.64 8.98
N GLY A 248 -5.69 28.76 7.65
CA GLY A 248 -4.93 27.88 6.74
C GLY A 248 -3.42 28.08 6.83
N SER A 249 -2.96 29.28 7.21
CA SER A 249 -1.53 29.51 7.47
C SER A 249 -1.15 29.08 8.90
N VAL A 250 -1.97 29.36 9.91
CA VAL A 250 -1.79 28.85 11.28
C VAL A 250 -1.78 27.33 11.32
N PHE A 251 -2.57 26.68 10.46
CA PHE A 251 -2.61 25.23 10.33
C PHE A 251 -1.23 24.60 10.01
N LEU A 252 -0.34 25.35 9.37
CA LEU A 252 1.02 24.88 9.08
C LEU A 252 1.85 24.57 10.34
N THR A 253 1.46 25.10 11.52
CA THR A 253 2.14 24.79 12.79
C THR A 253 1.97 23.36 13.27
N ILE A 254 0.93 22.67 12.80
CA ILE A 254 0.58 21.31 13.22
C ILE A 254 0.85 20.27 12.12
N THR A 255 1.54 20.67 11.05
CA THR A 255 2.07 19.71 10.06
C THR A 255 2.93 18.71 10.80
N GLY A 256 2.87 17.43 10.38
CA GLY A 256 3.56 16.36 11.10
C GLY A 256 2.83 15.75 12.30
N ALA A 257 1.70 16.32 12.77
CA ALA A 257 0.93 15.69 13.85
C ALA A 257 0.33 14.32 13.46
N GLU A 258 -0.04 14.13 12.20
CA GLU A 258 -0.49 12.85 11.66
C GLU A 258 0.68 11.86 11.52
N ALA A 259 1.83 12.33 11.05
CA ALA A 259 3.07 11.55 10.96
C ALA A 259 3.51 11.07 12.36
N LEU A 260 3.44 11.93 13.37
CA LEU A 260 3.70 11.59 14.77
C LEU A 260 2.85 10.40 15.25
N TYR A 261 1.57 10.35 14.87
CA TYR A 261 0.69 9.24 15.21
C TYR A 261 1.06 7.97 14.39
N SER A 262 1.43 8.11 13.14
CA SER A 262 1.88 7.00 12.29
C SER A 262 3.19 6.38 12.82
N ASP A 263 4.15 7.22 13.20
CA ASP A 263 5.50 6.80 13.58
C ASP A 263 5.61 6.33 15.04
N MET A 264 4.51 6.36 15.79
CA MET A 264 4.45 5.86 17.16
C MET A 264 5.00 4.43 17.29
N GLY A 265 4.80 3.59 16.28
CA GLY A 265 5.29 2.21 16.24
C GLY A 265 6.81 2.08 16.21
N HIS A 266 7.50 3.09 15.71
CA HIS A 266 8.96 3.08 15.55
C HIS A 266 9.73 3.43 16.82
N VAL A 267 9.16 4.32 17.64
CA VAL A 267 9.86 4.90 18.80
C VAL A 267 9.21 4.54 20.14
N GLY A 268 7.97 4.05 20.11
CA GLY A 268 7.19 3.73 21.29
C GLY A 268 6.51 4.95 21.91
N ARG A 269 5.24 4.78 22.26
CA ARG A 269 4.37 5.81 22.83
C ARG A 269 4.98 6.51 24.06
N GLY A 270 5.66 5.75 24.95
CA GLY A 270 6.25 6.30 26.16
C GLY A 270 7.30 7.35 25.91
N ASN A 271 8.16 7.15 24.90
CA ASN A 271 9.22 8.09 24.54
C ASN A 271 8.64 9.39 23.96
N ILE A 272 7.54 9.31 23.20
CA ILE A 272 6.82 10.50 22.68
C ILE A 272 6.22 11.32 23.82
N TYR A 273 5.64 10.68 24.85
CA TYR A 273 5.10 11.42 26.00
C TYR A 273 6.17 12.21 26.77
N VAL A 274 7.41 11.73 26.79
CA VAL A 274 8.52 12.39 27.47
C VAL A 274 9.10 13.52 26.61
N THR A 275 9.21 13.32 25.29
CA THR A 275 9.88 14.27 24.38
C THR A 275 8.95 15.37 23.89
N TRP A 276 7.64 15.12 23.74
CA TRP A 276 6.70 16.09 23.25
C TRP A 276 6.65 17.43 24.05
N PRO A 277 6.64 17.42 25.42
CA PRO A 277 6.67 18.68 26.16
C PRO A 277 7.88 19.54 25.84
N ILE A 278 9.05 18.94 25.66
CA ILE A 278 10.30 19.66 25.31
C ILE A 278 10.15 20.32 23.95
N VAL A 279 9.72 19.54 22.95
CA VAL A 279 9.51 20.03 21.58
C VAL A 279 8.48 21.16 21.56
N LYS A 280 7.33 20.97 22.24
CA LYS A 280 6.26 21.95 22.29
C LYS A 280 6.75 23.28 22.89
N VAL A 281 7.51 23.24 23.99
CA VAL A 281 8.07 24.44 24.62
C VAL A 281 9.04 25.13 23.67
N SER A 282 9.94 24.39 23.02
CA SER A 282 10.89 24.96 22.04
C SER A 282 10.18 25.67 20.89
N LEU A 283 9.12 25.07 20.35
CA LEU A 283 8.31 25.65 19.28
C LEU A 283 7.60 26.95 19.74
N ILE A 284 6.94 26.91 20.91
CA ILE A 284 6.22 28.09 21.44
C ILE A 284 7.20 29.22 21.71
N LEU A 285 8.35 28.94 22.31
CA LEU A 285 9.38 29.96 22.57
C LEU A 285 9.85 30.63 21.27
N ASN A 286 10.07 29.83 20.21
CA ASN A 286 10.47 30.37 18.93
C ASN A 286 9.39 31.25 18.31
N TYR A 287 8.13 30.81 18.30
CA TYR A 287 7.03 31.64 17.79
C TYR A 287 6.85 32.91 18.56
N LEU A 288 6.97 32.90 19.91
CA LEU A 288 6.93 34.11 20.73
C LEU A 288 8.08 35.05 20.39
N GLY A 289 9.30 34.54 20.15
CA GLY A 289 10.45 35.31 19.71
C GLY A 289 10.25 35.96 18.33
N GLN A 290 9.69 35.24 17.37
CA GLN A 290 9.32 35.80 16.06
C GLN A 290 8.26 36.89 16.20
N GLY A 291 7.28 36.70 17.09
CA GLY A 291 6.27 37.70 17.38
C GLY A 291 6.85 38.98 18.03
N ALA A 292 7.76 38.81 18.99
CA ALA A 292 8.45 39.94 19.62
C ALA A 292 9.26 40.74 18.60
N TRP A 293 9.97 40.01 17.70
CA TRP A 293 10.71 40.66 16.61
C TRP A 293 9.76 41.43 15.66
N LEU A 294 8.61 40.85 15.30
CA LEU A 294 7.62 41.53 14.47
C LEU A 294 7.12 42.81 15.11
N ILE A 295 6.81 42.79 16.42
CA ILE A 295 6.35 44.00 17.17
C ILE A 295 7.45 45.06 17.20
N ALA A 296 8.70 44.68 17.51
CA ALA A 296 9.84 45.58 17.58
C ALA A 296 10.16 46.26 16.25
N ASN A 297 9.86 45.63 15.12
CA ASN A 297 10.14 46.16 13.79
C ASN A 297 8.92 46.79 13.11
N GLN A 298 7.84 47.00 13.83
CA GLN A 298 6.72 47.84 13.37
C GLN A 298 7.24 49.25 13.12
N GLY A 299 7.01 49.80 11.93
CA GLY A 299 7.50 51.13 11.54
C GLY A 299 8.85 51.11 10.77
N ASN A 300 9.49 50.01 10.61
CA ASN A 300 10.70 49.88 9.77
C ASN A 300 10.33 49.87 8.27
N ALA A 301 10.41 51.01 7.60
CA ALA A 301 9.99 51.18 6.21
C ALA A 301 10.77 50.27 5.24
N ALA A 302 12.00 49.93 5.54
CA ALA A 302 12.81 49.06 4.71
C ALA A 302 12.26 47.61 4.62
N LEU A 303 11.65 47.13 5.71
CA LEU A 303 11.05 45.79 5.75
C LEU A 303 9.63 45.72 5.16
N TYR A 304 8.97 46.87 4.94
CA TYR A 304 7.63 46.87 4.31
C TYR A 304 7.65 46.55 2.84
N THR A 305 8.78 46.79 2.18
CA THR A 305 8.96 46.53 0.73
C THR A 305 9.69 45.22 0.44
N ASP A 306 10.11 44.47 1.47
CA ASP A 306 10.79 43.20 1.31
C ASP A 306 9.80 42.08 0.93
N PRO A 307 9.79 41.60 -0.33
CA PRO A 307 8.91 40.55 -0.76
C PRO A 307 9.27 39.18 -0.16
N ASP A 308 10.53 39.03 0.28
CA ASP A 308 11.07 37.78 0.82
C ASP A 308 11.16 37.80 2.36
N LEU A 309 10.39 38.71 3.02
CA LEU A 309 10.35 38.83 4.46
C LEU A 309 10.12 37.50 5.16
N ASN A 310 11.14 37.02 5.86
CA ASN A 310 11.07 35.79 6.65
C ASN A 310 11.48 36.07 8.11
N PRO A 311 10.49 36.24 9.03
CA PRO A 311 10.76 36.55 10.41
C PRO A 311 11.71 35.58 11.11
N PHE A 312 11.68 34.30 10.77
CA PHE A 312 12.53 33.28 11.36
C PHE A 312 14.03 33.55 11.14
N PHE A 313 14.45 33.90 9.93
CA PHE A 313 15.85 34.18 9.65
C PHE A 313 16.24 35.59 10.01
N GLN A 314 15.32 36.56 9.84
CA GLN A 314 15.60 37.97 10.07
C GLN A 314 15.68 38.36 11.54
N MET A 315 15.03 37.58 12.44
CA MET A 315 15.19 37.81 13.89
C MET A 315 16.59 37.42 14.41
N LEU A 316 17.39 36.72 13.60
CA LEU A 316 18.74 36.31 13.96
C LEU A 316 19.76 37.35 13.55
N ALA A 317 20.85 37.49 14.35
CA ALA A 317 22.00 38.27 13.96
C ALA A 317 22.55 37.81 12.60
N PRO A 318 23.03 38.75 11.75
CA PRO A 318 23.50 38.43 10.40
C PRO A 318 24.50 37.26 10.33
N GLU A 319 25.39 37.18 11.34
CA GLU A 319 26.45 36.16 11.44
C GLU A 319 25.88 34.75 11.73
N LEU A 320 24.71 34.67 12.36
CA LEU A 320 24.05 33.41 12.70
C LEU A 320 23.14 32.87 11.58
N ARG A 321 22.77 33.69 10.60
CA ARG A 321 21.89 33.29 9.51
C ARG A 321 22.43 32.11 8.67
N PRO A 322 23.72 32.06 8.28
CA PRO A 322 24.26 30.91 7.57
C PRO A 322 24.11 29.61 8.35
N PHE A 323 24.34 29.63 9.67
CA PHE A 323 24.16 28.47 10.54
C PHE A 323 22.71 28.07 10.61
N ALA A 324 21.79 29.04 10.73
CA ALA A 324 20.34 28.76 10.74
C ALA A 324 19.87 28.10 9.45
N VAL A 325 20.39 28.52 8.29
CA VAL A 325 20.06 27.90 7.00
C VAL A 325 20.58 26.46 6.93
N ILE A 326 21.83 26.21 7.31
CA ILE A 326 22.43 24.86 7.32
C ILE A 326 21.62 23.94 8.26
N PHE A 327 21.32 24.41 9.48
CA PHE A 327 20.49 23.64 10.42
C PHE A 327 19.08 23.45 9.91
N GLY A 328 18.47 24.46 9.30
CA GLY A 328 17.14 24.41 8.72
C GLY A 328 17.05 23.38 7.58
N VAL A 329 18.06 23.36 6.70
CA VAL A 329 18.17 22.34 5.63
C VAL A 329 18.35 20.95 6.22
N ALA A 330 19.21 20.79 7.23
CA ALA A 330 19.41 19.50 7.89
C ALA A 330 18.09 19.02 8.57
N ALA A 331 17.38 19.92 9.25
CA ALA A 331 16.07 19.62 9.84
C ALA A 331 15.04 19.26 8.75
N GLY A 332 15.01 19.99 7.63
CA GLY A 332 14.14 19.70 6.47
C GLY A 332 14.42 18.34 5.82
N VAL A 333 15.69 17.95 5.71
CA VAL A 333 16.09 16.61 5.24
C VAL A 333 15.61 15.53 6.20
N ILE A 334 15.75 15.75 7.51
CA ILE A 334 15.28 14.79 8.54
C ILE A 334 13.74 14.68 8.52
N ALA A 335 13.04 15.81 8.41
CA ALA A 335 11.59 15.86 8.27
C ALA A 335 11.10 15.07 7.05
N SER A 336 11.74 15.31 5.91
CA SER A 336 11.45 14.61 4.65
C SER A 336 11.67 13.10 4.79
N GLN A 337 12.74 12.70 5.46
CA GLN A 337 13.07 11.30 5.72
C GLN A 337 11.99 10.58 6.53
N ALA A 338 11.48 11.21 7.57
CA ALA A 338 10.41 10.67 8.40
C ALA A 338 9.13 10.42 7.58
N LEU A 339 8.70 11.41 6.79
CA LEU A 339 7.51 11.30 5.96
C LEU A 339 7.63 10.28 4.83
N ILE A 340 8.79 10.18 4.18
CA ILE A 340 9.06 9.16 3.17
C ILE A 340 8.92 7.75 3.79
N THR A 341 9.47 7.56 4.99
CA THR A 341 9.34 6.29 5.74
C THR A 341 7.88 6.01 6.13
N GLY A 342 7.16 7.03 6.57
CA GLY A 342 5.73 6.97 6.84
C GLY A 342 4.91 6.58 5.61
N ALA A 343 5.24 7.13 4.43
CA ALA A 343 4.62 6.78 3.16
C ALA A 343 4.87 5.31 2.77
N PHE A 344 6.08 4.79 2.96
CA PHE A 344 6.37 3.37 2.73
C PHE A 344 5.53 2.48 3.64
N THR A 345 5.43 2.82 4.92
CA THR A 345 4.61 2.09 5.90
C THR A 345 3.14 2.10 5.49
N LEU A 346 2.61 3.26 5.13
CA LEU A 346 1.23 3.42 4.69
C LEU A 346 0.93 2.59 3.43
N VAL A 347 1.83 2.60 2.42
CA VAL A 347 1.67 1.79 1.20
C VAL A 347 1.72 0.30 1.51
N SER A 348 2.59 -0.14 2.41
CA SER A 348 2.65 -1.53 2.88
C SER A 348 1.34 -1.96 3.56
N GLU A 349 0.76 -1.11 4.41
CA GLU A 349 -0.54 -1.36 5.03
C GLU A 349 -1.68 -1.36 4.01
N ALA A 350 -1.69 -0.44 3.03
CA ALA A 350 -2.64 -0.42 1.94
C ALA A 350 -2.60 -1.72 1.11
N ALA A 351 -1.40 -2.25 0.86
CA ALA A 351 -1.22 -3.53 0.18
C ALA A 351 -1.77 -4.70 1.00
N ARG A 352 -1.59 -4.69 2.33
CA ARG A 352 -2.19 -5.69 3.26
C ARG A 352 -3.72 -5.61 3.27
N LEU A 353 -4.29 -4.40 3.19
CA LEU A 353 -5.73 -4.18 3.07
C LEU A 353 -6.27 -4.50 1.67
N SER A 354 -5.40 -4.82 0.70
CA SER A 354 -5.72 -5.04 -0.71
C SER A 354 -6.28 -3.78 -1.40
N TRP A 355 -5.77 -2.62 -1.03
CA TRP A 355 -6.06 -1.33 -1.63
C TRP A 355 -4.97 -0.85 -2.58
N MET A 356 -3.78 -1.44 -2.48
CA MET A 356 -2.66 -1.23 -3.39
C MET A 356 -2.06 -2.56 -3.82
N PRO A 357 -1.28 -2.60 -4.91
CA PRO A 357 -0.55 -3.78 -5.32
C PRO A 357 0.49 -4.18 -4.27
N ARG A 358 0.81 -5.46 -4.23
CA ARG A 358 1.99 -5.93 -3.50
C ARG A 358 3.23 -5.50 -4.26
N MET A 359 4.16 -4.88 -3.56
CA MET A 359 5.43 -4.40 -4.08
C MET A 359 6.58 -5.14 -3.38
N ARG A 360 7.75 -5.12 -3.98
CA ARG A 360 8.96 -5.64 -3.33
C ARG A 360 9.32 -4.70 -2.17
N ILE A 361 9.44 -5.27 -0.97
CA ILE A 361 9.75 -4.53 0.25
C ILE A 361 11.09 -5.03 0.77
N PHE A 362 12.00 -4.11 1.06
CA PHE A 362 13.27 -4.39 1.71
C PHE A 362 13.20 -3.89 3.16
N TYR A 363 13.79 -4.65 4.06
CA TYR A 363 13.87 -4.32 5.49
C TYR A 363 15.32 -4.10 5.89
N PRO A 364 15.83 -2.86 5.82
CA PRO A 364 17.23 -2.58 6.12
C PRO A 364 17.58 -2.80 7.59
N SER A 365 16.64 -2.70 8.52
CA SER A 365 16.86 -2.86 9.95
C SER A 365 16.04 -4.02 10.58
N GLU A 366 16.31 -4.33 11.86
CA GLU A 366 15.55 -5.35 12.61
C GLU A 366 14.17 -4.85 13.08
N THR A 367 13.94 -3.57 13.04
CA THR A 367 12.66 -2.98 13.39
C THR A 367 11.70 -3.09 12.21
N LYS A 368 10.53 -3.69 12.43
CA LYS A 368 9.50 -3.91 11.39
C LYS A 368 9.06 -2.64 10.68
N GLY A 369 9.17 -1.50 11.36
CA GLY A 369 8.74 -0.22 10.83
C GLY A 369 9.69 0.39 9.78
N GLN A 370 10.97 0.05 9.80
CA GLN A 370 11.92 0.54 8.79
C GLN A 370 11.87 -0.33 7.55
N LEU A 371 11.12 0.11 6.56
CA LEU A 371 10.97 -0.58 5.28
C LEU A 371 11.29 0.37 4.13
N TYR A 372 11.76 -0.18 3.03
CA TYR A 372 12.09 0.53 1.79
C TYR A 372 11.35 -0.11 0.62
N ILE A 373 10.68 0.71 -0.18
CA ILE A 373 9.93 0.28 -1.36
C ILE A 373 10.44 1.08 -2.56
N PRO A 374 11.28 0.50 -3.44
CA PRO A 374 11.92 1.22 -4.53
C PRO A 374 10.96 1.97 -5.45
N PHE A 375 9.86 1.33 -5.83
CA PHE A 375 8.85 1.94 -6.69
C PHE A 375 8.24 3.21 -6.06
N VAL A 376 7.92 3.15 -4.77
CA VAL A 376 7.34 4.30 -4.05
C VAL A 376 8.40 5.40 -3.88
N ASN A 377 9.66 5.03 -3.63
CA ASN A 377 10.75 5.98 -3.54
C ASN A 377 10.91 6.80 -4.82
N VAL A 378 10.96 6.14 -5.98
CA VAL A 378 11.04 6.81 -7.28
C VAL A 378 9.79 7.67 -7.53
N PHE A 379 8.60 7.15 -7.21
CA PHE A 379 7.34 7.89 -7.36
C PHE A 379 7.33 9.18 -6.52
N LEU A 380 7.74 9.11 -5.25
CA LEU A 380 7.84 10.28 -4.38
C LEU A 380 8.90 11.26 -4.87
N TRP A 381 10.07 10.78 -5.31
CA TRP A 381 11.12 11.62 -5.86
C TRP A 381 10.67 12.40 -7.09
N VAL A 382 10.07 11.72 -8.07
CA VAL A 382 9.54 12.35 -9.29
C VAL A 382 8.45 13.36 -8.94
N GLY A 383 7.53 12.99 -8.02
CA GLY A 383 6.46 13.88 -7.57
C GLY A 383 7.00 15.14 -6.89
N THR A 384 7.94 14.98 -5.94
CA THR A 384 8.57 16.11 -5.23
C THR A 384 9.35 17.02 -6.17
N THR A 385 10.11 16.43 -7.11
CA THR A 385 10.82 17.18 -8.16
C THR A 385 9.85 17.98 -9.03
N ALA A 386 8.75 17.36 -9.47
CA ALA A 386 7.73 18.04 -10.27
C ALA A 386 7.08 19.20 -9.50
N VAL A 387 6.81 19.05 -8.21
CA VAL A 387 6.26 20.10 -7.34
C VAL A 387 7.23 21.29 -7.25
N ILE A 388 8.52 21.04 -7.03
CA ILE A 388 9.53 22.11 -6.95
C ILE A 388 9.64 22.86 -8.28
N LEU A 389 9.70 22.15 -9.40
CA LEU A 389 9.77 22.76 -10.72
C LEU A 389 8.53 23.55 -11.08
N PHE A 390 7.35 23.09 -10.65
CA PHE A 390 6.07 23.74 -10.95
C PHE A 390 5.87 25.01 -10.12
N PHE A 391 6.07 24.95 -8.80
CA PHE A 391 5.80 26.06 -7.90
C PHE A 391 6.97 27.01 -7.70
N GLN A 392 8.20 26.52 -7.76
CA GLN A 392 9.48 27.21 -7.62
C GLN A 392 9.72 27.88 -6.24
N THR A 393 8.70 28.42 -5.59
CA THR A 393 8.79 29.12 -4.29
C THR A 393 8.04 28.36 -3.19
N SER A 394 8.54 28.45 -1.95
CA SER A 394 7.86 27.86 -0.79
C SER A 394 6.47 28.44 -0.57
N HIS A 395 6.31 29.75 -0.77
CA HIS A 395 5.02 30.44 -0.63
C HIS A 395 3.91 29.84 -1.50
N ASN A 396 4.21 29.54 -2.77
CA ASN A 396 3.25 28.91 -3.67
C ASN A 396 2.93 27.45 -3.27
N MET A 397 3.93 26.72 -2.75
CA MET A 397 3.76 25.35 -2.26
C MET A 397 2.91 25.29 -0.99
N GLU A 398 3.00 26.26 -0.09
CA GLU A 398 2.25 26.31 1.17
C GLU A 398 0.73 26.35 0.95
N ALA A 399 0.28 26.98 -0.14
CA ALA A 399 -1.13 26.96 -0.52
C ALA A 399 -1.65 25.57 -0.87
N ALA A 400 -0.80 24.75 -1.51
CA ALA A 400 -1.11 23.37 -1.85
C ALA A 400 -1.09 22.44 -0.63
N TYR A 401 -0.22 22.70 0.32
CA TYR A 401 0.11 21.85 1.45
C TYR A 401 -1.05 21.67 2.45
N GLY A 402 -1.69 22.76 2.86
CA GLY A 402 -2.71 22.73 3.91
C GLY A 402 -3.96 21.89 3.58
N LEU A 403 -4.34 21.76 2.30
CA LEU A 403 -5.58 21.10 1.92
C LEU A 403 -5.51 19.56 2.08
N ALA A 404 -4.39 18.94 1.74
CA ALA A 404 -4.21 17.49 1.93
C ALA A 404 -4.29 17.10 3.39
N LEU A 405 -3.57 17.82 4.24
CA LEU A 405 -3.50 17.55 5.67
C LEU A 405 -4.85 17.69 6.37
N THR A 406 -5.65 18.73 6.03
CA THR A 406 -6.97 18.90 6.63
C THR A 406 -7.91 17.74 6.29
N VAL A 407 -7.85 17.20 5.07
CA VAL A 407 -8.60 16.00 4.66
C VAL A 407 -8.16 14.76 5.44
N THR A 408 -6.85 14.59 5.63
CA THR A 408 -6.31 13.47 6.42
C THR A 408 -6.77 13.57 7.88
N MET A 409 -6.69 14.75 8.48
CA MET A 409 -7.09 14.98 9.87
C MET A 409 -8.58 14.75 10.10
N LEU A 410 -9.46 15.25 9.22
CA LEU A 410 -10.89 14.98 9.25
C LEU A 410 -11.20 13.48 9.14
N SER A 411 -10.50 12.79 8.26
CA SER A 411 -10.63 11.34 8.10
C SER A 411 -10.23 10.59 9.38
N THR A 412 -9.13 10.99 9.99
CA THR A 412 -8.66 10.42 11.28
C THR A 412 -9.65 10.73 12.41
N THR A 413 -10.20 11.95 12.48
CA THR A 413 -11.23 12.31 13.49
C THR A 413 -12.46 11.44 13.34
N MET A 414 -12.95 11.21 12.14
CA MET A 414 -14.09 10.34 11.88
C MET A 414 -13.82 8.89 12.32
N LEU A 415 -12.66 8.32 11.97
CA LEU A 415 -12.28 6.98 12.37
C LEU A 415 -12.09 6.85 13.88
N LEU A 416 -11.45 7.86 14.51
CA LEU A 416 -11.20 7.88 15.95
C LEU A 416 -12.50 8.05 16.75
N THR A 417 -13.46 8.81 16.24
CA THR A 417 -14.82 8.89 16.80
C THR A 417 -15.47 7.51 16.88
N VAL A 418 -15.41 6.74 15.78
CA VAL A 418 -15.95 5.37 15.77
C VAL A 418 -15.18 4.44 16.71
N TYR A 419 -13.87 4.62 16.80
CA TYR A 419 -13.04 3.88 17.75
C TYR A 419 -13.47 4.16 19.22
N LEU A 420 -13.64 5.41 19.58
CA LEU A 420 -14.12 5.81 20.93
C LEU A 420 -15.53 5.25 21.20
N LEU A 421 -16.42 5.34 20.21
CA LEU A 421 -17.80 4.90 20.33
C LEU A 421 -17.93 3.38 20.45
N LYS A 422 -17.30 2.62 19.57
CA LYS A 422 -17.52 1.16 19.42
C LYS A 422 -16.46 0.30 20.10
N VAL A 423 -15.19 0.72 20.08
CA VAL A 423 -14.07 -0.06 20.65
C VAL A 423 -13.90 0.29 22.13
N ARG A 424 -13.82 1.56 22.47
CA ARG A 424 -13.68 2.04 23.86
C ARG A 424 -14.99 2.15 24.61
N ARG A 425 -16.13 2.10 23.92
CA ARG A 425 -17.50 2.17 24.49
C ARG A 425 -17.72 3.42 25.35
N LYS A 426 -17.21 4.57 24.91
CA LYS A 426 -17.38 5.86 25.57
C LYS A 426 -18.18 6.82 24.66
N PRO A 427 -19.52 6.68 24.58
CA PRO A 427 -20.33 7.43 23.62
C PRO A 427 -20.29 8.95 23.87
N VAL A 428 -20.37 9.40 25.12
CA VAL A 428 -20.32 10.83 25.46
C VAL A 428 -19.00 11.46 25.00
N LEU A 429 -17.86 10.80 25.32
CA LEU A 429 -16.55 11.27 24.88
C LEU A 429 -16.45 11.29 23.35
N ALA A 430 -17.04 10.30 22.67
CA ALA A 430 -17.03 10.24 21.21
C ALA A 430 -17.79 11.41 20.58
N VAL A 431 -18.95 11.79 21.15
CA VAL A 431 -19.75 12.94 20.66
C VAL A 431 -19.02 14.25 20.92
N ILE A 432 -18.53 14.48 22.13
CA ILE A 432 -17.75 15.69 22.46
C ILE A 432 -16.52 15.79 21.55
N PHE A 433 -15.79 14.70 21.37
CA PHE A 433 -14.62 14.63 20.49
C PHE A 433 -14.97 14.97 19.04
N ALA A 434 -16.01 14.36 18.49
CA ALA A 434 -16.44 14.59 17.11
C ALA A 434 -16.92 16.04 16.90
N SER A 435 -17.73 16.57 17.83
CA SER A 435 -18.28 17.93 17.71
C SER A 435 -17.17 18.97 17.83
N PHE A 436 -16.30 18.86 18.83
CA PHE A 436 -15.26 19.87 19.08
C PHE A 436 -14.16 19.84 18.02
N PHE A 437 -13.51 18.69 17.85
CA PHE A 437 -12.40 18.56 16.88
C PHE A 437 -12.90 18.56 15.43
N GLY A 438 -14.05 17.94 15.16
CA GLY A 438 -14.65 17.96 13.83
C GLY A 438 -15.01 19.38 13.38
N LEU A 439 -15.62 20.21 14.24
CA LEU A 439 -15.92 21.60 13.92
C LEU A 439 -14.65 22.42 13.70
N MET A 440 -13.66 22.29 14.59
CA MET A 440 -12.39 22.99 14.46
C MET A 440 -11.67 22.63 13.15
N GLU A 441 -11.62 21.36 12.79
CA GLU A 441 -10.99 20.90 11.56
C GLU A 441 -11.78 21.26 10.31
N LEU A 442 -13.11 21.34 10.40
CA LEU A 442 -13.94 21.88 9.32
C LEU A 442 -13.64 23.38 9.07
N CYS A 443 -13.37 24.16 10.11
CA CYS A 443 -12.92 25.55 9.94
C CYS A 443 -11.56 25.63 9.24
N PHE A 444 -10.60 24.77 9.60
CA PHE A 444 -9.31 24.66 8.90
C PHE A 444 -9.47 24.23 7.46
N PHE A 445 -10.33 23.23 7.20
CA PHE A 445 -10.63 22.77 5.85
C PHE A 445 -11.26 23.88 5.00
N ALA A 446 -12.27 24.58 5.53
CA ALA A 446 -12.91 25.70 4.85
C ALA A 446 -11.89 26.83 4.53
N SER A 447 -11.01 27.14 5.49
CA SER A 447 -9.89 28.06 5.28
C SER A 447 -8.93 27.59 4.18
N SER A 448 -8.56 26.31 4.19
CA SER A 448 -7.65 25.74 3.16
C SER A 448 -8.31 25.74 1.77
N CYS A 449 -9.65 25.60 1.69
CA CYS A 449 -10.38 25.68 0.43
C CYS A 449 -10.30 27.07 -0.23
N THR A 450 -10.11 28.16 0.52
CA THR A 450 -9.93 29.48 -0.07
C THR A 450 -8.65 29.59 -0.91
N LYS A 451 -7.64 28.76 -0.56
CA LYS A 451 -6.37 28.68 -1.27
C LYS A 451 -6.38 27.67 -2.45
N PHE A 452 -7.57 27.08 -2.77
CA PHE A 452 -7.68 26.07 -3.82
C PHE A 452 -7.11 26.52 -5.16
N PHE A 453 -7.53 27.70 -5.64
CA PHE A 453 -7.06 28.24 -6.91
C PHE A 453 -5.64 28.80 -6.89
N HIS A 454 -5.04 28.98 -5.72
CA HIS A 454 -3.66 29.44 -5.53
C HIS A 454 -2.65 28.29 -5.42
N GLY A 455 -3.01 27.09 -5.88
CA GLY A 455 -2.13 25.91 -5.88
C GLY A 455 -2.72 24.69 -5.18
N GLY A 456 -3.76 24.83 -4.35
CA GLY A 456 -4.41 23.73 -3.63
C GLY A 456 -4.98 22.64 -4.55
N TYR A 457 -5.34 22.98 -5.79
CA TYR A 457 -5.83 22.02 -6.78
C TYR A 457 -4.81 20.94 -7.12
N VAL A 458 -3.51 21.22 -7.11
CA VAL A 458 -2.45 20.25 -7.41
C VAL A 458 -2.53 19.07 -6.43
N THR A 459 -2.63 19.38 -5.15
CA THR A 459 -2.74 18.35 -4.09
C THR A 459 -4.02 17.53 -4.21
N VAL A 460 -5.14 18.19 -4.53
CA VAL A 460 -6.42 17.50 -4.73
C VAL A 460 -6.33 16.53 -5.90
N PHE A 461 -5.74 16.94 -7.04
CA PHE A 461 -5.55 16.05 -8.18
C PHE A 461 -4.62 14.88 -7.86
N MET A 462 -3.53 15.12 -7.11
CA MET A 462 -2.62 14.06 -6.66
C MET A 462 -3.35 13.06 -5.74
N ALA A 463 -4.05 13.56 -4.72
CA ALA A 463 -4.82 12.73 -3.79
C ALA A 463 -5.94 11.97 -4.51
N LEU A 464 -6.64 12.61 -5.46
CA LEU A 464 -7.69 11.98 -6.27
C LEU A 464 -7.12 10.88 -7.17
N GLY A 465 -5.98 11.11 -7.81
CA GLY A 465 -5.29 10.09 -8.61
C GLY A 465 -4.93 8.86 -7.78
N LEU A 466 -4.35 9.06 -6.59
CA LEU A 466 -4.04 7.98 -5.65
C LEU A 466 -5.31 7.26 -5.15
N LEU A 467 -6.36 8.02 -4.86
CA LEU A 467 -7.66 7.46 -4.46
C LEU A 467 -8.27 6.59 -5.56
N VAL A 468 -8.21 7.03 -6.83
CA VAL A 468 -8.67 6.23 -7.98
C VAL A 468 -7.90 4.93 -8.09
N VAL A 469 -6.57 4.96 -7.89
CA VAL A 469 -5.74 3.74 -7.83
C VAL A 469 -6.22 2.80 -6.73
N MET A 470 -6.41 3.30 -5.50
CA MET A 470 -6.86 2.51 -4.35
C MET A 470 -8.26 1.93 -4.56
N LEU A 471 -9.21 2.73 -5.05
CA LEU A 471 -10.58 2.30 -5.33
C LEU A 471 -10.62 1.24 -6.43
N SER A 472 -9.90 1.47 -7.53
CA SER A 472 -9.84 0.54 -8.67
C SER A 472 -9.20 -0.78 -8.25
N TRP A 473 -8.11 -0.74 -7.49
CA TRP A 473 -7.46 -1.94 -6.97
C TRP A 473 -8.36 -2.72 -6.01
N SER A 474 -9.02 -2.03 -5.09
CA SER A 474 -9.97 -2.63 -4.14
C SER A 474 -11.16 -3.26 -4.85
N ALA A 475 -11.77 -2.54 -5.80
CA ALA A 475 -12.90 -3.03 -6.59
C ALA A 475 -12.52 -4.24 -7.44
N GLY A 476 -11.40 -4.17 -8.18
CA GLY A 476 -10.89 -5.28 -8.97
C GLY A 476 -10.57 -6.52 -8.11
N THR A 477 -9.96 -6.31 -6.94
CA THR A 477 -9.68 -7.43 -6.01
C THR A 477 -10.95 -8.04 -5.43
N LYS A 478 -11.98 -7.22 -5.17
CA LYS A 478 -13.28 -7.71 -4.70
C LYS A 478 -13.95 -8.58 -5.76
N VAL A 479 -13.92 -8.17 -7.04
CA VAL A 479 -14.45 -8.95 -8.15
C VAL A 479 -13.70 -10.28 -8.29
N GLU A 480 -12.36 -10.27 -8.31
CA GLU A 480 -11.56 -11.49 -8.37
C GLU A 480 -11.87 -12.45 -7.21
N ARG A 481 -12.01 -11.92 -5.99
CA ARG A 481 -12.35 -12.75 -4.81
C ARG A 481 -13.77 -13.31 -4.88
N SER A 482 -14.72 -12.58 -5.43
CA SER A 482 -16.11 -13.06 -5.56
C SER A 482 -16.24 -14.19 -6.58
N GLN A 483 -15.32 -14.27 -7.53
CA GLN A 483 -15.28 -15.32 -8.56
C GLN A 483 -14.43 -16.53 -8.17
N ARG A 484 -13.70 -16.45 -7.04
CA ARG A 484 -12.88 -17.56 -6.55
C ARG A 484 -13.78 -18.71 -6.11
N GLN A 485 -13.77 -19.80 -6.82
CA GLN A 485 -14.43 -21.04 -6.45
C GLN A 485 -13.40 -21.97 -5.80
N ARG A 486 -13.83 -22.65 -4.75
CA ARG A 486 -13.00 -23.58 -3.97
C ARG A 486 -13.64 -24.96 -4.01
N MET A 487 -12.78 -25.96 -4.18
CA MET A 487 -13.17 -27.38 -4.19
C MET A 487 -12.58 -28.06 -2.96
N ASP A 488 -13.25 -29.10 -2.48
CA ASP A 488 -12.69 -29.94 -1.40
C ASP A 488 -11.57 -30.82 -1.97
N ILE A 489 -10.41 -30.80 -1.33
CA ILE A 489 -9.25 -31.59 -1.76
C ILE A 489 -9.58 -33.08 -1.68
N LYS A 490 -10.26 -33.55 -0.64
CA LYS A 490 -10.56 -34.96 -0.44
C LYS A 490 -11.33 -35.60 -1.59
N THR A 491 -12.21 -34.85 -2.24
CA THR A 491 -12.98 -35.33 -3.40
C THR A 491 -12.14 -35.46 -4.67
N LEU A 492 -11.00 -34.77 -4.73
CA LEU A 492 -10.14 -34.70 -5.89
C LEU A 492 -8.91 -35.63 -5.82
N LEU A 493 -8.56 -36.12 -4.61
CA LEU A 493 -7.39 -36.97 -4.42
C LEU A 493 -7.36 -38.16 -5.38
N PRO A 494 -8.45 -38.97 -5.59
CA PRO A 494 -8.42 -40.09 -6.53
C PRO A 494 -8.13 -39.68 -7.97
N SER A 495 -8.45 -38.41 -8.32
CA SER A 495 -8.16 -37.89 -9.67
C SER A 495 -6.71 -37.49 -9.81
N PHE A 496 -6.10 -36.94 -8.75
CA PHE A 496 -4.66 -36.64 -8.72
C PHE A 496 -3.83 -37.93 -8.74
N GLU A 497 -4.23 -38.97 -8.02
CA GLU A 497 -3.56 -40.29 -8.05
C GLU A 497 -3.63 -40.91 -9.43
N ARG A 498 -4.81 -40.87 -10.07
CA ARG A 498 -4.99 -41.42 -11.43
C ARG A 498 -4.09 -40.74 -12.46
N ILE A 499 -4.04 -39.38 -12.47
CA ILE A 499 -3.22 -38.66 -13.45
C ILE A 499 -1.73 -38.84 -13.18
N ALA A 500 -1.32 -38.99 -11.91
CA ALA A 500 0.07 -39.24 -11.56
C ALA A 500 0.57 -40.60 -12.11
N GLN A 501 -0.32 -41.60 -12.16
CA GLN A 501 -0.05 -42.97 -12.61
C GLN A 501 -0.34 -43.22 -14.10
N ASP A 502 -0.91 -42.25 -14.83
CA ASP A 502 -1.32 -42.42 -16.22
C ASP A 502 -0.16 -42.20 -17.18
N ASP A 503 0.53 -43.25 -17.54
CA ASP A 503 1.67 -43.24 -18.48
C ASP A 503 1.31 -42.84 -19.91
N SER A 504 0.02 -42.79 -20.27
CA SER A 504 -0.44 -42.29 -21.57
C SER A 504 -0.24 -40.77 -21.74
N ILE A 505 -0.07 -40.06 -20.61
CA ILE A 505 0.16 -38.61 -20.58
C ILE A 505 1.66 -38.37 -20.37
N PRO A 506 2.33 -37.57 -21.22
CA PRO A 506 3.73 -37.25 -21.03
C PRO A 506 3.99 -36.57 -19.68
N LEU A 507 5.03 -36.98 -18.98
CA LEU A 507 5.44 -36.38 -17.72
C LEU A 507 5.89 -34.91 -17.93
N MET A 508 5.23 -33.97 -17.30
CA MET A 508 5.55 -32.56 -17.40
C MET A 508 6.69 -32.15 -16.47
N ALA A 509 6.68 -32.67 -15.27
CA ALA A 509 7.72 -32.55 -14.25
C ALA A 509 7.50 -33.62 -13.18
N GLU A 510 8.53 -33.98 -12.45
CA GLU A 510 8.36 -34.86 -11.29
C GLU A 510 7.62 -34.14 -10.15
N ASN A 511 7.96 -32.87 -9.89
CA ASN A 511 7.31 -32.04 -8.91
C ASN A 511 6.69 -30.77 -9.54
N LEU A 512 5.37 -30.65 -9.46
CA LEU A 512 4.63 -29.52 -9.98
C LEU A 512 4.11 -28.66 -8.84
N ILE A 513 4.56 -27.39 -8.79
CA ILE A 513 4.28 -26.48 -7.66
C ILE A 513 3.35 -25.37 -8.08
N TYR A 514 2.19 -25.28 -7.41
CA TYR A 514 1.22 -24.21 -7.54
C TYR A 514 1.26 -23.26 -6.34
N LEU A 515 1.42 -21.97 -6.57
CA LEU A 515 1.35 -20.97 -5.51
C LEU A 515 -0.08 -20.47 -5.32
N THR A 516 -0.58 -20.53 -4.09
CA THR A 516 -1.92 -20.04 -3.74
C THR A 516 -1.89 -19.04 -2.58
N SER A 517 -2.85 -18.13 -2.56
CA SER A 517 -3.09 -17.23 -1.43
C SER A 517 -4.16 -17.73 -0.46
N ASP A 518 -4.67 -18.95 -0.64
CA ASP A 518 -5.68 -19.53 0.25
C ASP A 518 -5.06 -20.11 1.52
N ASN A 519 -5.64 -19.73 2.66
CA ASN A 519 -5.19 -20.19 3.98
C ASN A 519 -5.89 -21.48 4.45
N GLU A 520 -6.97 -21.91 3.78
CA GLU A 520 -7.67 -23.15 4.15
C GLU A 520 -6.90 -24.37 3.63
N MET A 521 -6.47 -25.25 4.54
CA MET A 521 -5.66 -26.42 4.17
C MET A 521 -6.49 -27.49 3.43
N GLY A 522 -7.77 -27.66 3.76
CA GLY A 522 -8.65 -28.68 3.17
C GLY A 522 -9.26 -28.30 1.82
N ARG A 523 -8.98 -27.10 1.28
CA ARG A 523 -9.56 -26.62 0.03
C ARG A 523 -8.51 -26.17 -0.97
N ILE A 524 -8.84 -26.34 -2.26
CA ILE A 524 -8.02 -25.94 -3.39
C ILE A 524 -8.79 -24.96 -4.29
N ASP A 525 -8.08 -24.01 -4.89
CA ASP A 525 -8.65 -23.11 -5.90
C ASP A 525 -9.01 -23.90 -7.16
N ARG A 526 -10.22 -23.71 -7.69
CA ARG A 526 -10.68 -24.36 -8.93
C ARG A 526 -9.75 -24.11 -10.11
N ASP A 527 -9.12 -22.94 -10.17
CA ASP A 527 -8.21 -22.60 -11.26
C ASP A 527 -6.98 -23.54 -11.32
N ILE A 528 -6.51 -24.03 -10.16
CA ILE A 528 -5.43 -25.03 -10.08
C ILE A 528 -5.92 -26.37 -10.64
N VAL A 529 -7.13 -26.79 -10.25
CA VAL A 529 -7.73 -28.03 -10.75
C VAL A 529 -7.92 -27.95 -12.27
N TYR A 530 -8.32 -26.81 -12.77
CA TYR A 530 -8.43 -26.56 -14.20
C TYR A 530 -7.09 -26.68 -14.93
N SER A 531 -6.04 -26.06 -14.40
CA SER A 531 -4.70 -26.16 -14.96
C SER A 531 -4.24 -27.61 -15.05
N VAL A 532 -4.47 -28.40 -13.99
CA VAL A 532 -3.99 -29.80 -13.95
C VAL A 532 -4.78 -30.72 -14.90
N PHE A 533 -6.11 -30.57 -14.98
CA PHE A 533 -6.95 -31.59 -15.62
C PHE A 533 -7.51 -31.22 -17.00
N ALA A 534 -7.73 -29.92 -17.28
CA ALA A 534 -8.55 -29.55 -18.42
C ALA A 534 -7.82 -28.85 -19.57
N ASN A 535 -6.75 -28.12 -19.26
CA ASN A 535 -6.04 -27.38 -20.30
C ASN A 535 -4.73 -28.06 -20.72
N ARG A 536 -4.81 -29.22 -21.31
CA ARG A 536 -3.73 -30.23 -21.48
C ARG A 536 -3.38 -30.81 -20.11
N PRO A 537 -3.73 -32.06 -19.85
CA PRO A 537 -3.46 -32.71 -18.56
C PRO A 537 -1.97 -32.61 -18.19
N HIS A 538 -1.70 -32.06 -17.02
CA HIS A 538 -0.35 -31.87 -16.51
C HIS A 538 0.01 -33.07 -15.61
N ARG A 539 0.64 -34.09 -16.15
CA ARG A 539 1.10 -35.21 -15.35
C ARG A 539 2.34 -34.82 -14.56
N ALA A 540 2.31 -35.11 -13.26
CA ALA A 540 3.44 -35.01 -12.35
C ALA A 540 3.40 -36.17 -11.35
N HIS A 541 4.54 -36.59 -10.83
CA HIS A 541 4.57 -37.58 -9.75
C HIS A 541 4.05 -36.98 -8.44
N ALA A 542 4.39 -35.72 -8.16
CA ALA A 542 3.93 -35.00 -6.97
C ALA A 542 3.41 -33.60 -7.29
N TYR A 543 2.23 -33.28 -6.75
CA TYR A 543 1.56 -31.98 -6.85
C TYR A 543 1.66 -31.24 -5.53
N TRP A 544 2.23 -30.04 -5.58
CA TRP A 544 2.46 -29.20 -4.41
C TRP A 544 1.64 -27.93 -4.49
N VAL A 545 0.72 -27.74 -3.53
CA VAL A 545 -0.07 -26.50 -3.45
C VAL A 545 0.42 -25.69 -2.25
N VAL A 546 1.18 -24.65 -2.53
CA VAL A 546 1.97 -23.92 -1.55
C VAL A 546 1.35 -22.57 -1.21
N ASN A 547 1.17 -22.32 0.09
CA ASN A 547 0.75 -21.04 0.64
C ASN A 547 1.89 -20.43 1.45
N ILE A 548 2.21 -19.15 1.16
CA ILE A 548 3.27 -18.42 1.84
C ILE A 548 2.64 -17.33 2.71
N VAL A 549 2.92 -17.41 4.02
CA VAL A 549 2.41 -16.48 5.02
C VAL A 549 3.57 -15.74 5.66
N VAL A 550 3.58 -14.41 5.53
CA VAL A 550 4.59 -13.59 6.21
C VAL A 550 4.18 -13.36 7.66
N SER A 551 5.05 -13.78 8.58
CA SER A 551 4.90 -13.62 10.02
C SER A 551 5.26 -12.20 10.48
N ASN A 552 4.76 -11.80 11.65
CA ASN A 552 5.14 -10.55 12.30
C ASN A 552 6.51 -10.62 13.01
N GLU A 553 7.13 -11.79 13.08
CA GLU A 553 8.46 -11.99 13.64
C GLU A 553 9.52 -11.90 12.53
N PRO A 554 10.74 -11.37 12.81
CA PRO A 554 11.71 -11.09 11.76
C PRO A 554 12.30 -12.34 11.09
N TYR A 555 12.57 -13.40 11.85
CA TYR A 555 13.36 -14.54 11.39
C TYR A 555 12.62 -15.88 11.43
N THR A 556 11.29 -15.90 11.56
CA THR A 556 10.50 -17.13 11.55
C THR A 556 10.78 -17.92 10.26
N ARG A 557 11.05 -19.22 10.39
CA ARG A 557 11.22 -20.16 9.29
C ARG A 557 10.54 -21.47 9.68
N GLU A 558 9.26 -21.58 9.35
CA GLU A 558 8.44 -22.73 9.71
C GLU A 558 7.66 -23.20 8.49
N TYR A 559 7.46 -24.49 8.35
CA TYR A 559 6.54 -25.03 7.39
C TYR A 559 5.64 -26.09 8.00
N SER A 560 4.51 -26.35 7.38
CA SER A 560 3.62 -27.46 7.68
C SER A 560 3.15 -28.07 6.37
N VAL A 561 3.14 -29.39 6.29
CA VAL A 561 2.67 -30.16 5.15
C VAL A 561 1.52 -31.05 5.57
N ASP A 562 0.55 -31.23 4.67
CA ASP A 562 -0.54 -32.19 4.78
C ASP A 562 -0.58 -32.97 3.46
N SER A 563 -0.30 -34.29 3.53
CA SER A 563 -0.33 -35.22 2.38
C SER A 563 -1.71 -35.84 2.16
N PHE A 564 -2.65 -35.64 3.08
CA PHE A 564 -3.98 -36.29 3.07
C PHE A 564 -3.92 -37.82 2.95
N GLY A 565 -2.79 -38.42 3.29
CA GLY A 565 -2.56 -39.88 3.18
C GLY A 565 -2.22 -40.36 1.76
N THR A 566 -1.80 -39.46 0.87
CA THR A 566 -1.34 -39.77 -0.50
C THR A 566 0.15 -39.48 -0.67
N HIS A 567 0.83 -40.16 -1.58
CA HIS A 567 2.23 -39.90 -1.93
C HIS A 567 2.38 -38.92 -3.12
N CYS A 568 1.27 -38.48 -3.72
CA CYS A 568 1.29 -37.63 -4.92
C CYS A 568 0.73 -36.21 -4.72
N PHE A 569 0.06 -35.92 -3.61
CA PHE A 569 -0.54 -34.60 -3.39
C PHE A 569 -0.16 -34.01 -2.03
N PHE A 570 0.40 -32.79 -2.02
CA PHE A 570 0.91 -32.13 -0.83
C PHE A 570 0.37 -30.70 -0.72
N ARG A 571 -0.21 -30.37 0.43
CA ARG A 571 -0.65 -29.02 0.78
C ARG A 571 0.35 -28.41 1.76
N VAL A 572 1.13 -27.42 1.30
CA VAL A 572 2.21 -26.82 2.08
C VAL A 572 1.84 -25.42 2.54
N ARG A 573 2.13 -25.12 3.78
CA ARG A 573 2.09 -23.75 4.32
C ARG A 573 3.47 -23.40 4.84
N ILE A 574 4.08 -22.38 4.26
CA ILE A 574 5.38 -21.83 4.67
C ILE A 574 5.13 -20.54 5.44
N ARG A 575 5.62 -20.43 6.67
CA ARG A 575 5.59 -19.22 7.49
C ARG A 575 6.98 -18.62 7.54
N LEU A 576 7.15 -17.46 6.92
CA LEU A 576 8.41 -16.73 6.85
C LEU A 576 8.33 -15.45 7.66
N GLY A 577 9.40 -15.13 8.38
CA GLY A 577 9.58 -13.83 9.00
C GLY A 577 9.71 -12.73 7.95
N TYR A 578 9.32 -11.50 8.29
CA TYR A 578 9.33 -10.40 7.33
C TYR A 578 10.74 -10.05 6.79
N LYS A 579 11.80 -10.41 7.51
CA LYS A 579 13.21 -10.23 7.10
C LYS A 579 13.78 -11.40 6.29
N VAL A 580 13.10 -12.53 6.26
CA VAL A 580 13.59 -13.72 5.56
C VAL A 580 13.38 -13.52 4.07
N ASN A 581 14.46 -13.59 3.30
CA ASN A 581 14.39 -13.56 1.84
C ASN A 581 13.56 -14.75 1.33
N GLN A 582 12.65 -14.47 0.39
CA GLN A 582 11.73 -15.48 -0.12
C GLN A 582 12.41 -16.33 -1.21
N HIS A 583 13.38 -17.15 -0.84
CA HIS A 583 14.01 -18.15 -1.73
C HIS A 583 13.14 -19.41 -1.79
N ILE A 584 11.96 -19.30 -2.41
CA ILE A 584 10.96 -20.40 -2.38
C ILE A 584 11.48 -21.68 -3.01
N ARG A 585 12.28 -21.59 -4.07
CA ARG A 585 12.93 -22.77 -4.68
C ARG A 585 13.75 -23.56 -3.66
N ALA A 586 14.61 -22.89 -2.90
CA ALA A 586 15.45 -23.55 -1.90
C ALA A 586 14.62 -24.16 -0.76
N PHE A 587 13.60 -23.44 -0.29
CA PHE A 587 12.71 -23.94 0.76
C PHE A 587 11.90 -25.14 0.30
N MET A 588 11.37 -25.11 -0.93
CA MET A 588 10.64 -26.27 -1.47
C MET A 588 11.55 -27.48 -1.65
N ARG A 589 12.78 -27.28 -2.11
CA ARG A 589 13.75 -28.38 -2.21
C ARG A 589 14.06 -29.02 -0.85
N GLN A 590 14.25 -28.20 0.18
CA GLN A 590 14.41 -28.71 1.55
C GLN A 590 13.17 -29.49 2.00
N ILE A 591 11.96 -28.93 1.80
CA ILE A 591 10.71 -29.58 2.21
C ILE A 591 10.56 -30.95 1.51
N MET A 592 10.83 -31.03 0.20
CA MET A 592 10.76 -32.28 -0.55
C MET A 592 11.77 -33.31 -0.03
N HIS A 593 13.00 -32.86 0.24
CA HIS A 593 14.03 -33.72 0.85
C HIS A 593 13.57 -34.24 2.22
N ASP A 594 13.06 -33.37 3.08
CA ASP A 594 12.53 -33.76 4.39
C ASP A 594 11.38 -34.79 4.24
N MET A 595 10.49 -34.63 3.22
CA MET A 595 9.39 -35.57 2.95
C MET A 595 9.85 -36.91 2.43
N VAL A 596 10.93 -36.98 1.64
CA VAL A 596 11.57 -38.22 1.24
C VAL A 596 12.17 -38.94 2.45
N GLN A 597 12.83 -38.22 3.33
CA GLN A 597 13.42 -38.74 4.57
C GLN A 597 12.35 -39.30 5.53
N THR A 598 11.16 -38.70 5.57
CA THR A 598 10.05 -39.18 6.40
C THR A 598 9.24 -40.30 5.79
N GLY A 599 9.48 -40.63 4.51
CA GLY A 599 8.74 -41.65 3.76
C GLY A 599 7.36 -41.19 3.25
N ASP A 600 7.06 -39.89 3.37
CA ASP A 600 5.79 -39.32 2.85
C ASP A 600 5.83 -39.07 1.32
N LEU A 601 7.04 -38.93 0.76
CA LEU A 601 7.30 -38.80 -0.68
C LEU A 601 8.23 -39.93 -1.13
N ASP A 602 7.89 -40.59 -2.21
CA ASP A 602 8.76 -41.62 -2.80
C ASP A 602 10.04 -40.97 -3.36
N PRO A 603 11.22 -41.64 -3.20
CA PRO A 603 12.48 -41.13 -3.73
C PRO A 603 12.41 -40.94 -5.24
N GLN A 604 12.73 -39.74 -5.72
CA GLN A 604 12.69 -39.38 -7.14
C GLN A 604 14.13 -39.40 -7.70
N LEU A 605 14.69 -40.61 -7.81
CA LEU A 605 16.05 -40.78 -8.27
C LEU A 605 16.17 -40.42 -9.76
N SER A 606 17.22 -39.68 -10.10
CA SER A 606 17.53 -39.41 -11.51
C SER A 606 17.85 -40.70 -12.23
N PRO A 607 17.34 -40.93 -13.47
CA PRO A 607 17.76 -42.04 -14.31
C PRO A 607 19.25 -41.98 -14.70
N TYR A 608 19.91 -40.85 -14.43
CA TYR A 608 21.33 -40.60 -14.69
C TYR A 608 22.05 -40.19 -13.39
N PRO A 609 22.28 -41.11 -12.44
CA PRO A 609 22.86 -40.81 -11.12
C PRO A 609 24.26 -40.20 -11.19
N ASP A 610 25.02 -40.50 -12.25
CA ASP A 610 26.38 -39.99 -12.47
C ASP A 610 26.40 -38.47 -12.70
N PHE A 611 25.30 -37.89 -13.18
CA PHE A 611 25.16 -36.45 -13.40
C PHE A 611 24.39 -35.73 -12.30
N ASP A 612 23.54 -36.41 -11.58
CA ASP A 612 22.67 -35.77 -10.58
C ASP A 612 22.31 -36.75 -9.44
N GLY A 613 23.16 -36.82 -8.44
CA GLY A 613 22.94 -37.60 -7.21
C GLY A 613 21.85 -37.04 -6.29
N ARG A 614 20.83 -36.38 -6.84
CA ARG A 614 19.73 -35.80 -6.08
C ARG A 614 18.67 -36.83 -5.77
N ASP A 615 18.15 -36.78 -4.57
CA ASP A 615 16.99 -37.56 -4.11
C ASP A 615 15.62 -36.89 -4.45
N VAL A 616 15.65 -35.65 -4.93
CA VAL A 616 14.48 -34.85 -5.33
C VAL A 616 14.58 -34.56 -6.83
N GLY A 617 13.56 -34.92 -7.58
CA GLY A 617 13.50 -34.76 -9.03
C GLY A 617 13.26 -33.33 -9.53
N ASP A 618 13.03 -33.21 -10.85
CA ASP A 618 12.78 -31.91 -11.49
C ASP A 618 11.57 -31.19 -10.85
N THR A 619 11.71 -29.88 -10.71
CA THR A 619 10.74 -29.06 -10.01
C THR A 619 10.31 -27.90 -10.89
N ARG A 620 9.03 -27.82 -11.22
CA ARG A 620 8.46 -26.71 -12.00
C ARG A 620 7.40 -25.94 -11.24
N PHE A 621 7.48 -24.61 -11.31
CA PHE A 621 6.50 -23.70 -10.74
C PHE A 621 5.49 -23.30 -11.81
N VAL A 622 4.20 -23.40 -11.48
CA VAL A 622 3.10 -22.93 -12.34
C VAL A 622 2.45 -21.70 -11.71
N LEU A 623 2.43 -20.62 -12.47
CA LEU A 623 1.84 -19.33 -12.07
C LEU A 623 0.59 -19.06 -12.90
N LEU A 624 -0.57 -19.03 -12.25
CA LEU A 624 -1.85 -18.76 -12.90
C LEU A 624 -2.08 -17.26 -13.06
N HIS A 625 -2.06 -16.77 -14.29
CA HIS A 625 -2.30 -15.39 -14.65
C HIS A 625 -3.74 -15.19 -15.10
N LYS A 626 -4.55 -14.46 -14.28
CA LYS A 626 -5.96 -14.19 -14.61
C LYS A 626 -6.08 -13.04 -15.60
N VAL A 627 -6.85 -13.26 -16.67
CA VAL A 627 -7.15 -12.26 -17.71
C VAL A 627 -8.67 -12.10 -17.81
N LEU A 628 -9.12 -10.85 -17.96
CA LEU A 628 -10.53 -10.55 -18.20
C LEU A 628 -10.86 -10.79 -19.68
N THR A 629 -11.77 -11.71 -19.97
CA THR A 629 -12.23 -12.01 -21.33
C THR A 629 -13.30 -11.00 -21.78
N HIS A 630 -13.46 -10.83 -23.11
CA HIS A 630 -14.49 -9.96 -23.68
C HIS A 630 -15.92 -10.47 -23.40
N GLU A 631 -16.06 -11.78 -23.29
CA GLU A 631 -17.32 -12.48 -23.06
C GLU A 631 -17.84 -12.35 -21.62
N SER A 632 -17.03 -11.80 -20.70
CA SER A 632 -17.45 -11.64 -19.32
C SER A 632 -18.46 -10.51 -19.18
N ALA A 633 -19.67 -10.82 -18.69
CA ALA A 633 -20.71 -9.84 -18.35
C ALA A 633 -20.33 -9.10 -17.06
N VAL A 634 -19.43 -8.12 -17.17
CA VAL A 634 -19.00 -7.29 -16.04
C VAL A 634 -19.56 -5.88 -16.25
N PRO A 635 -20.17 -5.27 -15.21
CA PRO A 635 -20.61 -3.89 -15.30
C PRO A 635 -19.47 -2.97 -15.73
N PRO A 636 -19.72 -1.93 -16.56
CA PRO A 636 -18.67 -1.07 -17.13
C PRO A 636 -17.71 -0.49 -16.09
N ARG A 637 -18.25 -0.07 -14.93
CA ARG A 637 -17.45 0.46 -13.81
C ARG A 637 -16.47 -0.58 -13.26
N ALA A 638 -16.91 -1.84 -13.09
CA ALA A 638 -16.08 -2.93 -12.59
C ALA A 638 -15.04 -3.35 -13.65
N ARG A 639 -15.42 -3.36 -14.94
CA ARG A 639 -14.51 -3.63 -16.07
C ARG A 639 -13.37 -2.60 -16.11
N LEU A 640 -13.69 -1.32 -15.97
CA LEU A 640 -12.70 -0.23 -15.89
C LEU A 640 -11.76 -0.43 -14.69
N ALA A 641 -12.30 -0.73 -13.51
CA ALA A 641 -11.49 -0.96 -12.30
C ALA A 641 -10.52 -2.15 -12.47
N ILE A 642 -10.98 -3.26 -13.08
CA ILE A 642 -10.12 -4.42 -13.36
C ILE A 642 -9.05 -4.05 -14.41
N LYS A 643 -9.41 -3.30 -15.46
CA LYS A 643 -8.47 -2.85 -16.50
C LYS A 643 -7.37 -1.97 -15.89
N ILE A 644 -7.73 -0.99 -15.06
CA ILE A 644 -6.78 -0.14 -14.34
C ILE A 644 -5.88 -1.00 -13.42
N LYS A 645 -6.47 -1.92 -12.65
CA LYS A 645 -5.72 -2.84 -11.77
C LYS A 645 -4.68 -3.64 -12.55
N TYR A 646 -5.04 -4.23 -13.68
CA TYR A 646 -4.13 -5.03 -14.49
C TYR A 646 -3.04 -4.20 -15.16
N THR A 647 -3.37 -2.96 -15.58
CA THR A 647 -2.38 -2.01 -16.08
C THR A 647 -1.35 -1.67 -15.02
N ILE A 648 -1.80 -1.30 -13.81
CA ILE A 648 -0.89 -1.01 -12.67
C ILE A 648 -0.02 -2.22 -12.34
N ARG A 649 -0.61 -3.44 -12.31
CA ARG A 649 0.12 -4.68 -12.03
C ARG A 649 1.28 -4.92 -13.01
N LYS A 650 1.14 -4.51 -14.27
CA LYS A 650 2.18 -4.66 -15.29
C LYS A 650 3.46 -3.86 -14.95
N TYR A 651 3.32 -2.71 -14.28
CA TYR A 651 4.44 -1.81 -13.96
C TYR A 651 5.03 -2.02 -12.56
N VAL A 652 4.28 -2.62 -11.63
CA VAL A 652 4.69 -2.70 -10.21
C VAL A 652 5.49 -3.97 -9.88
N GLY A 653 5.64 -4.89 -10.83
CA GLY A 653 6.38 -6.13 -10.69
C GLY A 653 5.52 -7.39 -10.69
N SER A 654 6.14 -8.51 -11.06
CA SER A 654 5.49 -9.80 -11.22
C SER A 654 5.62 -10.68 -9.96
N PRO A 655 4.73 -11.65 -9.75
CA PRO A 655 4.88 -12.66 -8.70
C PRO A 655 6.21 -13.43 -8.79
N ILE A 656 6.78 -13.58 -9.98
CA ILE A 656 8.08 -14.20 -10.20
C ILE A 656 9.15 -13.52 -9.39
N GLN A 657 9.20 -12.18 -9.45
CA GLN A 657 10.15 -11.35 -8.71
C GLN A 657 9.92 -11.38 -7.20
N TRP A 658 8.63 -11.39 -6.77
CA TRP A 658 8.32 -11.36 -5.32
C TRP A 658 8.75 -12.64 -4.60
N TYR A 659 8.66 -13.79 -5.30
CA TYR A 659 8.97 -15.10 -4.74
C TYR A 659 10.38 -15.60 -5.08
N GLY A 660 11.18 -14.78 -5.77
CA GLY A 660 12.54 -15.14 -6.16
C GLY A 660 12.61 -16.35 -7.11
N LEU A 661 11.65 -16.41 -8.06
CA LEU A 661 11.53 -17.51 -9.02
C LEU A 661 12.16 -17.19 -10.38
N GLU A 662 12.93 -16.13 -10.49
CA GLU A 662 13.53 -15.67 -11.76
C GLU A 662 14.43 -16.74 -12.38
N SER A 663 15.14 -17.51 -11.55
CA SER A 663 16.05 -18.58 -11.99
C SER A 663 15.37 -19.93 -12.26
N THR A 664 14.03 -20.02 -12.08
CA THR A 664 13.31 -21.32 -12.18
C THR A 664 12.57 -21.49 -13.50
N ALA A 665 12.59 -20.49 -14.39
CA ALA A 665 11.80 -20.47 -15.63
C ALA A 665 10.34 -20.97 -15.41
N PRO A 666 9.54 -20.29 -14.56
CA PRO A 666 8.23 -20.77 -14.18
C PRO A 666 7.28 -20.76 -15.38
N ILE A 667 6.40 -21.74 -15.43
CA ILE A 667 5.33 -21.80 -16.43
C ILE A 667 4.26 -20.77 -16.05
N VAL A 668 3.97 -19.86 -16.96
CA VAL A 668 2.90 -18.86 -16.77
C VAL A 668 1.69 -19.26 -17.61
N GLU A 669 0.65 -19.73 -16.95
CA GLU A 669 -0.62 -20.07 -17.61
C GLU A 669 -1.60 -18.91 -17.52
N VAL A 670 -2.18 -18.59 -18.67
CA VAL A 670 -3.22 -17.57 -18.76
C VAL A 670 -4.58 -18.20 -18.51
N MET A 671 -5.23 -17.77 -17.42
CA MET A 671 -6.56 -18.25 -17.03
C MET A 671 -7.61 -17.18 -17.25
N PRO A 672 -8.75 -17.51 -17.86
CA PRO A 672 -9.84 -16.55 -17.98
C PRO A 672 -10.43 -16.27 -16.58
N LEU A 673 -10.69 -14.99 -16.29
CA LEU A 673 -11.48 -14.61 -15.12
C LEU A 673 -12.95 -14.88 -15.45
N PHE A 674 -13.47 -16.01 -14.96
CA PHE A 674 -14.87 -16.35 -15.15
C PHE A 674 -15.76 -15.41 -14.33
N VAL A 675 -16.28 -14.41 -14.99
CA VAL A 675 -17.43 -13.61 -14.53
C VAL A 675 -18.62 -14.10 -15.34
N LYS A 676 -19.83 -14.01 -14.81
CA LYS A 676 -21.05 -14.44 -15.50
C LYS A 676 -20.94 -14.10 -17.01
N LEU A 677 -21.04 -15.11 -17.85
CA LEU A 677 -20.95 -14.91 -19.29
C LEU A 677 -22.15 -14.09 -19.79
N VAL A 678 -21.94 -13.37 -20.86
CA VAL A 678 -23.04 -12.77 -21.64
C VAL A 678 -23.87 -13.91 -22.22
N ASP A 679 -25.19 -13.75 -22.29
CA ASP A 679 -26.07 -14.74 -22.90
C ASP A 679 -25.57 -15.02 -24.33
N PHE A 680 -25.18 -16.26 -24.56
CA PHE A 680 -24.64 -16.72 -25.82
C PHE A 680 -25.78 -17.22 -26.70
N GLU A 681 -25.99 -16.60 -27.82
CA GLU A 681 -26.87 -17.12 -28.86
C GLU A 681 -26.05 -18.06 -29.75
N PRO A 682 -26.41 -19.36 -29.81
CA PRO A 682 -25.67 -20.34 -30.60
C PRO A 682 -25.80 -20.04 -32.10
N LEU A 683 -24.69 -20.25 -32.82
CA LEU A 683 -24.68 -20.13 -34.26
C LEU A 683 -25.45 -21.26 -34.92
N ASN A 684 -26.30 -20.93 -35.89
CA ASN A 684 -26.98 -21.90 -36.71
C ASN A 684 -26.08 -22.37 -37.85
N ARG A 685 -25.84 -23.68 -37.97
CA ARG A 685 -25.17 -24.23 -39.14
C ARG A 685 -26.09 -24.18 -40.34
N VAL A 686 -25.69 -23.50 -41.38
CA VAL A 686 -26.43 -23.37 -42.65
C VAL A 686 -25.77 -24.21 -43.76
N ARG A 687 -26.54 -24.76 -44.67
CA ARG A 687 -26.05 -25.49 -45.84
C ARG A 687 -25.62 -24.48 -46.89
N LEU A 688 -24.40 -24.60 -47.39
CA LEU A 688 -23.94 -23.83 -48.54
C LEU A 688 -24.53 -24.42 -49.83
N ARG A 689 -24.76 -23.55 -50.82
CA ARG A 689 -25.31 -23.95 -52.16
C ARG A 689 -24.30 -24.87 -52.84
N GLY A 690 -24.71 -26.12 -53.19
CA GLY A 690 -23.84 -27.12 -53.83
C GLY A 690 -22.99 -27.96 -52.83
N GLN A 691 -23.13 -27.77 -51.52
CA GLN A 691 -22.41 -28.58 -50.53
C GLN A 691 -23.01 -29.97 -50.44
N VAL A 692 -22.16 -31.01 -50.59
CA VAL A 692 -22.51 -32.40 -50.31
C VAL A 692 -22.28 -32.65 -48.82
N LEU A 693 -23.29 -33.06 -48.11
CA LEU A 693 -23.24 -33.36 -46.67
C LEU A 693 -23.29 -34.87 -46.45
N SER A 694 -22.62 -35.32 -45.39
CA SER A 694 -22.80 -36.73 -44.93
C SER A 694 -24.21 -36.90 -44.38
N LYS A 695 -24.74 -38.14 -44.39
CA LYS A 695 -26.05 -38.46 -43.82
C LYS A 695 -26.17 -38.01 -42.35
N GLN A 696 -25.09 -38.14 -41.55
CA GLN A 696 -25.05 -37.69 -40.18
C GLN A 696 -25.14 -36.14 -40.06
N ALA A 697 -24.51 -35.43 -41.00
CA ALA A 697 -24.60 -33.95 -41.01
C ALA A 697 -25.99 -33.45 -41.46
N GLU A 698 -26.65 -34.20 -42.36
CA GLU A 698 -28.06 -33.88 -42.77
C GLU A 698 -29.02 -34.14 -41.61
N GLU A 699 -28.88 -35.27 -40.91
CA GLU A 699 -29.68 -35.55 -39.69
C GLU A 699 -29.42 -34.50 -38.58
N TYR A 700 -28.18 -34.10 -38.41
CA TYR A 700 -27.84 -33.04 -37.45
C TYR A 700 -28.53 -31.70 -37.79
N LEU A 701 -28.48 -31.29 -39.05
CA LEU A 701 -29.12 -30.06 -39.51
C LEU A 701 -30.63 -30.16 -39.42
N ALA A 702 -31.25 -31.32 -39.68
CA ALA A 702 -32.65 -31.56 -39.47
C ALA A 702 -33.09 -31.49 -38.01
N LYS A 703 -32.26 -32.07 -37.11
CA LYS A 703 -32.49 -32.05 -35.65
C LYS A 703 -32.20 -30.67 -35.02
N SER A 704 -31.24 -29.91 -35.53
CA SER A 704 -30.87 -28.60 -35.00
C SER A 704 -31.95 -27.55 -35.16
N ARG A 705 -32.95 -27.78 -36.05
CA ARG A 705 -34.16 -26.95 -36.14
C ARG A 705 -35.16 -27.20 -35.00
N ASN A 706 -34.97 -28.22 -34.16
CA ASN A 706 -35.92 -28.57 -33.07
C ASN A 706 -35.40 -28.09 -31.72
N SER A 707 -36.14 -27.23 -31.06
CA SER A 707 -35.77 -26.42 -29.89
C SER A 707 -35.34 -27.17 -28.62
N SER A 708 -35.52 -28.50 -28.54
CA SER A 708 -35.12 -29.32 -27.38
C SER A 708 -33.61 -29.63 -27.34
N TYR A 709 -33.00 -29.89 -28.49
CA TYR A 709 -31.55 -30.16 -28.60
C TYR A 709 -30.70 -28.91 -28.23
N TYR A 710 -31.13 -27.74 -28.71
CA TYR A 710 -30.51 -26.49 -28.35
C TYR A 710 -30.54 -26.21 -26.86
N ARG A 711 -31.64 -26.53 -26.19
CA ARG A 711 -31.78 -26.38 -24.73
C ARG A 711 -30.85 -27.35 -23.98
N GLU A 712 -30.67 -28.56 -24.50
CA GLU A 712 -29.78 -29.54 -23.89
C GLU A 712 -28.31 -29.16 -24.10
N VAL A 713 -27.91 -28.73 -25.30
CA VAL A 713 -26.57 -28.21 -25.58
C VAL A 713 -26.27 -26.93 -24.74
N GLN A 714 -27.23 -26.04 -24.58
CA GLN A 714 -27.10 -24.89 -23.69
C GLN A 714 -26.95 -25.33 -22.22
N ARG A 715 -27.73 -26.30 -21.75
CA ARG A 715 -27.53 -26.86 -20.41
C ARG A 715 -26.19 -27.52 -20.21
N GLN A 716 -25.69 -28.26 -21.20
CA GLN A 716 -24.38 -28.88 -21.15
C GLN A 716 -23.25 -27.83 -21.18
N ILE A 717 -23.39 -26.79 -21.99
CA ILE A 717 -22.46 -25.64 -21.99
C ILE A 717 -22.52 -24.91 -20.63
N GLU A 718 -23.67 -24.63 -20.09
CA GLU A 718 -23.82 -24.03 -18.75
C GLU A 718 -23.30 -24.94 -17.65
N HIS A 719 -23.54 -26.24 -17.74
CA HIS A 719 -23.01 -27.25 -16.82
C HIS A 719 -21.48 -27.33 -16.92
N ASN A 720 -20.91 -27.36 -18.13
CA ASN A 720 -19.48 -27.35 -18.35
C ASN A 720 -18.85 -26.01 -17.95
N LEU A 721 -19.57 -24.88 -18.02
CA LEU A 721 -19.12 -23.58 -17.51
C LEU A 721 -19.22 -23.51 -15.99
N LYS A 722 -20.19 -24.16 -15.36
CA LYS A 722 -20.26 -24.31 -13.89
C LYS A 722 -19.26 -25.36 -13.38
N TRP A 723 -19.06 -26.44 -14.14
CA TRP A 723 -18.22 -27.58 -13.83
C TRP A 723 -17.44 -28.02 -15.07
N PRO A 724 -16.59 -27.15 -15.67
CA PRO A 724 -15.90 -27.48 -16.92
C PRO A 724 -14.98 -28.69 -16.83
N TYR A 725 -14.83 -29.26 -15.65
CA TYR A 725 -13.85 -30.30 -15.30
C TYR A 725 -14.46 -31.39 -14.44
N CYS A 726 -15.71 -31.78 -14.70
CA CYS A 726 -16.17 -33.07 -14.24
C CYS A 726 -15.27 -34.11 -14.82
N VAL A 727 -14.31 -34.60 -14.06
CA VAL A 727 -13.61 -35.85 -14.33
C VAL A 727 -14.73 -36.90 -14.45
N PRO A 728 -14.84 -37.61 -15.57
CA PRO A 728 -15.88 -38.64 -15.71
C PRO A 728 -15.69 -39.64 -14.57
N ALA A 729 -16.63 -39.64 -13.64
CA ALA A 729 -16.68 -40.63 -12.59
C ALA A 729 -17.03 -41.96 -13.28
N LYS A 730 -16.01 -42.79 -13.52
CA LYS A 730 -16.04 -44.13 -14.14
C LYS A 730 -15.95 -44.13 -15.66
N SER A 731 -14.85 -44.80 -16.06
CA SER A 731 -14.58 -45.33 -17.41
C SER A 731 -15.77 -45.43 -18.37
N GLY A 732 -15.84 -44.56 -19.31
CA GLY A 732 -16.17 -44.74 -20.71
C GLY A 732 -17.45 -45.46 -21.14
N VAL A 733 -18.39 -45.74 -20.27
CA VAL A 733 -19.59 -46.49 -20.67
C VAL A 733 -20.81 -45.56 -20.45
N VAL A 734 -21.41 -45.11 -21.53
CA VAL A 734 -22.68 -44.37 -21.50
C VAL A 734 -23.79 -45.41 -21.63
N THR A 735 -24.65 -45.52 -20.63
CA THR A 735 -25.88 -46.31 -20.69
C THR A 735 -27.04 -45.43 -21.11
N ASP A 736 -27.93 -45.92 -21.96
CA ASP A 736 -29.19 -45.26 -22.29
C ASP A 736 -30.17 -45.31 -21.10
N SER A 737 -31.30 -44.60 -21.22
CA SER A 737 -32.32 -44.55 -20.20
C SER A 737 -32.95 -45.91 -19.82
N ALA A 738 -32.58 -46.98 -20.53
CA ALA A 738 -33.02 -48.38 -20.30
C ALA A 738 -31.88 -49.27 -19.73
N GLY A 739 -30.70 -48.68 -19.36
CA GLY A 739 -29.60 -49.41 -18.76
C GLY A 739 -28.74 -50.23 -19.76
N LYS A 740 -28.98 -50.09 -21.06
CA LYS A 740 -28.13 -50.73 -22.08
C LYS A 740 -26.91 -49.88 -22.43
N VAL A 741 -25.76 -50.53 -22.59
CA VAL A 741 -24.51 -49.90 -22.99
C VAL A 741 -24.64 -49.32 -24.41
N ALA A 742 -24.72 -48.00 -24.54
CA ALA A 742 -24.93 -47.32 -25.80
C ALA A 742 -23.62 -47.03 -26.59
N GLY A 743 -22.52 -47.60 -26.16
CA GLY A 743 -21.19 -47.46 -26.79
C GLY A 743 -20.11 -46.92 -25.85
N LYS A 744 -18.83 -47.14 -26.17
CA LYS A 744 -17.74 -46.46 -25.50
C LYS A 744 -17.90 -44.95 -25.73
N ALA A 745 -17.75 -44.14 -24.69
CA ALA A 745 -17.81 -42.70 -24.80
C ALA A 745 -16.76 -42.20 -25.80
N GLY A 746 -17.20 -42.10 -27.05
CA GLY A 746 -16.48 -41.30 -28.04
C GLY A 746 -16.53 -39.84 -27.60
N THR A 747 -15.43 -39.17 -27.74
CA THR A 747 -15.24 -37.72 -27.55
C THR A 747 -16.52 -36.95 -27.91
N ILE A 748 -17.01 -36.19 -26.94
CA ILE A 748 -18.14 -35.25 -27.14
C ILE A 748 -17.75 -34.33 -28.32
N PRO A 749 -18.49 -34.30 -29.45
CA PRO A 749 -18.16 -33.40 -30.56
C PRO A 749 -18.41 -31.97 -30.08
N GLY A 750 -17.34 -31.23 -29.91
CA GLY A 750 -17.41 -29.80 -29.56
C GLY A 750 -16.53 -29.37 -28.37
N ALA A 751 -15.89 -30.27 -27.62
CA ALA A 751 -15.06 -29.90 -26.48
C ALA A 751 -13.54 -29.84 -26.76
N THR A 752 -13.12 -30.25 -27.95
CA THR A 752 -11.72 -30.17 -28.35
C THR A 752 -11.59 -29.60 -29.76
N GLY A 753 -11.08 -28.38 -29.87
CA GLY A 753 -10.53 -27.89 -31.14
C GLY A 753 -9.22 -28.60 -31.49
N ALA A 754 -9.21 -29.92 -31.47
CA ALA A 754 -8.15 -30.71 -32.07
C ALA A 754 -8.66 -31.12 -33.44
N MET A 755 -8.11 -30.53 -34.50
CA MET A 755 -8.24 -31.08 -35.85
C MET A 755 -7.69 -32.52 -35.84
N VAL A 756 -8.58 -33.49 -35.87
CA VAL A 756 -8.20 -34.84 -36.22
C VAL A 756 -7.97 -34.83 -37.74
N HIS A 757 -6.72 -34.74 -38.14
CA HIS A 757 -6.37 -35.02 -39.55
C HIS A 757 -6.71 -36.45 -39.85
N THR A 758 -7.55 -36.66 -40.86
CA THR A 758 -7.83 -38.01 -41.43
C THR A 758 -6.53 -38.56 -42.08
N GLU A 759 -6.39 -39.89 -42.14
CA GLU A 759 -5.23 -40.52 -42.76
C GLU A 759 -4.92 -40.01 -44.16
N GLU A 760 -5.93 -39.57 -44.93
CA GLU A 760 -5.73 -38.96 -46.24
C GLU A 760 -5.04 -37.59 -46.18
N GLN A 761 -5.18 -36.83 -45.10
CA GLN A 761 -4.44 -35.58 -44.92
C GLN A 761 -2.99 -35.76 -44.46
N ARG A 762 -2.68 -36.87 -43.78
CA ARG A 762 -1.28 -37.27 -43.50
C ARG A 762 -0.54 -37.69 -44.77
N ALA A 763 -1.20 -38.42 -45.70
CA ALA A 763 -0.61 -38.81 -46.97
C ALA A 763 -0.37 -37.64 -47.94
N ALA A 764 -1.03 -36.52 -47.74
CA ALA A 764 -0.83 -35.29 -48.54
C ALA A 764 0.34 -34.42 -48.02
N LEU A 765 0.68 -34.54 -46.74
CA LEU A 765 1.81 -33.80 -46.16
C LEU A 765 3.16 -34.45 -46.39
N ASP A 766 3.18 -35.79 -46.65
CA ASP A 766 4.40 -36.53 -46.96
C ASP A 766 4.85 -36.41 -48.44
N LYS A 767 4.10 -35.68 -49.29
CA LYS A 767 4.40 -35.49 -50.69
C LYS A 767 4.77 -34.04 -51.10
N ALA A 768 5.25 -33.20 -50.20
CA ALA A 768 5.83 -31.94 -50.54
C ALA A 768 7.31 -32.08 -50.93
N PRO A 769 7.78 -31.62 -52.09
CA PRO A 769 9.15 -31.80 -52.54
C PRO A 769 10.10 -30.89 -51.73
N GLU A 770 11.23 -31.53 -51.35
CA GLU A 770 12.41 -30.82 -50.83
C GLU A 770 12.85 -29.72 -51.79
N ALA A 771 12.82 -28.48 -51.32
CA ALA A 771 13.46 -27.37 -52.00
C ALA A 771 14.93 -27.29 -51.60
N THR A 772 15.78 -27.55 -52.55
CA THR A 772 17.23 -27.51 -52.55
C THR A 772 17.83 -26.28 -51.90
N ALA A 773 18.83 -26.50 -51.08
CA ALA A 773 19.78 -25.50 -50.57
C ALA A 773 20.57 -24.88 -51.74
N GLY A 774 20.65 -23.57 -51.81
CA GLY A 774 21.60 -22.81 -52.57
C GLY A 774 22.32 -21.82 -51.70
N ALA A 775 23.64 -22.02 -51.59
CA ALA A 775 24.57 -21.15 -50.89
C ALA A 775 24.71 -19.78 -51.64
N ASP A 776 25.00 -18.74 -50.89
CA ASP A 776 26.10 -17.78 -51.00
C ASP A 776 25.68 -16.38 -50.52
N GLY A 777 26.57 -15.73 -49.79
CA GLY A 777 26.72 -14.29 -49.79
C GLY A 777 26.68 -13.56 -48.46
N GLN A 778 27.80 -13.48 -47.82
CA GLN A 778 28.46 -12.34 -47.15
C GLN A 778 27.63 -11.07 -46.80
N GLY A 779 27.78 -10.57 -45.60
CA GLY A 779 27.59 -9.13 -45.33
C GLY A 779 27.38 -8.80 -43.85
N GLN A 780 28.39 -8.45 -43.20
CA GLN A 780 28.69 -7.55 -42.08
C GLN A 780 27.56 -6.98 -41.16
N PRO A 781 27.91 -6.68 -39.88
CA PRO A 781 27.01 -6.20 -38.84
C PRO A 781 26.90 -4.67 -38.85
N LEU A 782 25.76 -4.15 -38.45
CA LEU A 782 25.56 -2.75 -38.05
C LEU A 782 25.06 -2.68 -36.61
N GLU A 783 25.90 -2.06 -35.81
CA GLU A 783 25.56 -1.43 -34.52
C GLU A 783 24.47 -0.36 -34.71
N GLN A 784 23.51 -0.34 -33.87
CA GLN A 784 23.03 0.81 -33.06
C GLN A 784 21.99 0.33 -32.03
#